data_7a72de292237e34f65ebc6aca12976ba
#
_entry.id   7a72de292237e34f65ebc6aca12976ba
#
_cell.length_a   1.000
_cell.length_b   1.000
_cell.length_c   1.000
_cell.angle_alpha   90.00
_cell.angle_beta   90.00
_cell.angle_gamma   90.00
#
_symmetry.space_group_name_H-M   'P 1'
#
loop_
_entity.id
_entity.type
_entity.pdbx_description
1 polymer ?
#
loop_
_entity_poly.entity_id
_entity_poly.type
_entity_poly.pdbx_seq_one_letter_code
_entity_poly.pdbx_strand_id
1 'polypeptide(L)'
;MNLPRDFKIMMITKADLESSDSFLAQGGICVLRDESDYDSYFEDTMRAGHYENRKESVDIMIRSSQEIIRELIGYGVEFERRTEHSDDVIGDSDISRTYEYTREGAHSSPRILFHEDITGKEITGKLLARVKELDNVEIFEYTTMTDIIEEGGVCRGVVMQEQDGTSRAVRSAYTIVASGGIGGLYRHSTNFPHLTGDALEIAKKHGIRLEHTDYVQIHPTTLYSKKPGRRFLISESVRGEGAVLLDKEGNRFVNELLPRDVVTKAIREQMEKDGTDHVWLSMENIGTESILSHFPNIYRRCKEEGYDVTKEPIPVVPAQHYFMGGIWVDSDSQTSMERLFAAGETSCNGVHGANRLASNSLLESLVFAKRAAQKIGREKTDTAAKQAGENEKRSGNVNKITMKLQADHLIMEALKEDISSEDVSTNAVMKEAVPGEVDLICKEDGIIAGLDVFSRVFELLDENTKTELYCKDGDEVKSGQLMGKVKGDIRVLLSGERVALNYLQRMSGIATYTHSVAKLLEGTKTKLLDTRKTTPNMRVFEKYAVTTGGGYNHRYNLSDGVLLKDNHIGAAGGVAQAVKMAKEYAPFVRKIEIEVETLDMVKEAVEAGADIIMLDNMTTEEMQEAIRIIDGRAETECSGNVTKENIARLTGLGVDYISSGALTHSSPILDISMKNLHPVKEDVR
;
A
#
# COMPACT_ATOMS: atom_id res chain seq x y z
N MET A 1 -10.29 1.18 -9.71
CA MET A 1 -9.17 0.38 -10.25
C MET A 1 -8.52 -0.47 -9.15
N ASN A 2 -8.27 0.05 -7.97
CA ASN A 2 -7.64 -0.69 -6.84
C ASN A 2 -8.64 -1.44 -5.92
N LEU A 3 -9.93 -1.30 -6.12
CA LEU A 3 -10.95 -2.13 -5.44
C LEU A 3 -11.12 -3.47 -6.16
N PRO A 4 -11.44 -4.57 -5.44
CA PRO A 4 -11.75 -5.86 -6.06
C PRO A 4 -12.87 -5.76 -7.11
N ARG A 5 -12.76 -6.51 -8.21
CA ARG A 5 -13.70 -6.47 -9.34
C ARG A 5 -15.12 -6.94 -8.99
N ASP A 6 -15.29 -7.69 -7.94
CA ASP A 6 -16.59 -8.16 -7.44
C ASP A 6 -17.36 -7.12 -6.60
N PHE A 7 -16.78 -5.92 -6.39
CA PHE A 7 -17.51 -4.77 -5.86
C PHE A 7 -18.35 -4.12 -6.95
N LYS A 8 -19.60 -3.82 -6.64
CA LYS A 8 -20.39 -2.86 -7.43
C LYS A 8 -20.10 -1.46 -6.91
N ILE A 9 -19.62 -0.58 -7.74
CA ILE A 9 -19.16 0.76 -7.39
C ILE A 9 -20.11 1.77 -8.00
N MET A 10 -20.69 2.62 -7.17
CA MET A 10 -21.39 3.82 -7.60
C MET A 10 -20.47 5.02 -7.40
N MET A 11 -20.21 5.77 -8.46
CA MET A 11 -19.45 7.01 -8.43
C MET A 11 -20.41 8.19 -8.74
N ILE A 12 -20.49 9.16 -7.84
CA ILE A 12 -21.30 10.34 -8.03
C ILE A 12 -20.44 11.60 -8.11
N THR A 13 -20.81 12.56 -8.90
CA THR A 13 -20.14 13.85 -9.03
C THR A 13 -21.14 15.01 -9.13
N LYS A 14 -20.89 16.06 -8.34
CA LYS A 14 -21.76 17.24 -8.23
C LYS A 14 -21.88 18.05 -9.53
N ALA A 15 -20.87 17.96 -10.40
CA ALA A 15 -20.83 18.56 -11.74
C ALA A 15 -20.55 17.47 -12.79
N ASP A 16 -20.08 17.86 -13.98
CA ASP A 16 -19.55 16.91 -14.95
C ASP A 16 -18.22 16.31 -14.49
N LEU A 17 -17.80 15.23 -15.14
CA LEU A 17 -16.61 14.44 -14.76
C LEU A 17 -15.27 15.19 -14.90
N GLU A 18 -15.20 16.21 -15.73
CA GLU A 18 -13.98 16.98 -15.97
C GLU A 18 -13.91 18.23 -15.07
N SER A 19 -15.01 18.62 -14.43
CA SER A 19 -15.09 19.75 -13.52
C SER A 19 -14.51 19.43 -12.12
N SER A 20 -13.24 19.01 -12.08
CA SER A 20 -12.47 18.79 -10.85
C SER A 20 -11.20 19.63 -10.83
N ASP A 21 -10.76 20.06 -9.65
CA ASP A 21 -9.52 20.82 -9.52
C ASP A 21 -8.27 19.99 -9.87
N SER A 22 -8.33 18.66 -9.72
CA SER A 22 -7.28 17.76 -10.20
C SER A 22 -7.09 17.81 -11.71
N PHE A 23 -8.19 17.97 -12.48
CA PHE A 23 -8.14 18.16 -13.93
C PHE A 23 -7.48 19.49 -14.34
N LEU A 24 -7.52 20.49 -13.47
CA LEU A 24 -6.99 21.83 -13.71
C LEU A 24 -5.52 21.99 -13.27
N ALA A 25 -4.92 20.99 -12.62
CA ALA A 25 -3.56 21.09 -12.13
C ALA A 25 -2.56 21.26 -13.28
N GLN A 26 -1.79 22.36 -13.22
CA GLN A 26 -0.87 22.77 -14.29
C GLN A 26 0.56 22.27 -14.07
N GLY A 27 1.05 22.28 -12.81
CA GLY A 27 2.45 22.05 -12.46
C GLY A 27 2.91 20.63 -12.79
N GLY A 28 2.73 19.70 -11.87
CA GLY A 28 3.17 18.33 -12.07
C GLY A 28 2.84 17.44 -10.88
N ILE A 29 3.50 16.30 -10.82
CA ILE A 29 3.42 15.35 -9.73
C ILE A 29 4.81 15.02 -9.21
N CYS A 30 4.99 15.14 -7.89
CA CYS A 30 6.27 14.81 -7.25
C CYS A 30 6.53 13.30 -7.26
N VAL A 31 7.80 12.92 -7.37
CA VAL A 31 8.25 11.52 -7.22
C VAL A 31 9.63 11.46 -6.55
N LEU A 32 9.85 10.44 -5.74
CA LEU A 32 11.17 10.10 -5.24
C LEU A 32 12.02 9.57 -6.41
N ARG A 33 13.06 10.30 -6.81
CA ARG A 33 13.91 9.90 -7.95
C ARG A 33 14.73 8.65 -7.63
N ASP A 34 15.37 8.66 -6.49
CA ASP A 34 16.17 7.57 -5.93
C ASP A 34 16.32 7.76 -4.42
N GLU A 35 16.90 6.78 -3.71
CA GLU A 35 17.05 6.83 -2.24
C GLU A 35 17.87 8.04 -1.75
N SER A 36 18.78 8.58 -2.54
CA SER A 36 19.57 9.76 -2.16
C SER A 36 18.76 11.06 -2.11
N ASP A 37 17.61 11.11 -2.81
CA ASP A 37 16.70 12.26 -2.80
C ASP A 37 15.71 12.23 -1.63
N TYR A 38 15.61 11.11 -0.88
CA TYR A 38 14.61 10.95 0.17
C TYR A 38 14.70 12.00 1.26
N ASP A 39 15.86 12.19 1.86
CA ASP A 39 16.04 13.13 2.98
C ASP A 39 15.73 14.56 2.56
N SER A 40 16.12 14.94 1.34
CA SER A 40 15.88 16.28 0.81
C SER A 40 14.38 16.49 0.50
N TYR A 41 13.70 15.48 -0.02
CA TYR A 41 12.27 15.56 -0.31
C TYR A 41 11.43 15.59 0.98
N PHE A 42 11.80 14.76 1.95
CA PHE A 42 11.17 14.75 3.26
C PHE A 42 11.30 16.11 3.96
N GLU A 43 12.53 16.66 4.00
CA GLU A 43 12.80 17.96 4.63
C GLU A 43 12.10 19.12 3.91
N ASP A 44 12.08 19.14 2.56
CA ASP A 44 11.35 20.14 1.79
C ASP A 44 9.86 20.13 2.12
N THR A 45 9.27 18.93 2.25
CA THR A 45 7.84 18.76 2.58
C THR A 45 7.55 19.22 4.01
N MET A 46 8.39 18.83 4.97
CA MET A 46 8.26 19.22 6.38
C MET A 46 8.41 20.73 6.57
N ARG A 47 9.43 21.32 5.94
CA ARG A 47 9.70 22.75 6.00
C ARG A 47 8.58 23.58 5.37
N ALA A 48 8.06 23.16 4.21
CA ALA A 48 6.93 23.81 3.56
C ALA A 48 5.67 23.80 4.43
N GLY A 49 5.43 22.68 5.13
CA GLY A 49 4.31 22.52 6.06
C GLY A 49 4.52 23.11 7.45
N HIS A 50 5.57 23.91 7.65
CA HIS A 50 5.96 24.53 8.93
C HIS A 50 6.23 23.50 10.05
N TYR A 51 6.62 22.26 9.68
CA TYR A 51 6.84 21.12 10.59
C TYR A 51 5.58 20.67 11.35
N GLU A 52 4.40 21.08 10.89
CA GLU A 52 3.11 20.65 11.42
C GLU A 52 2.57 19.41 10.69
N ASN A 53 3.37 18.86 9.82
CA ASN A 53 3.06 17.65 9.06
C ASN A 53 3.06 16.41 9.96
N ARG A 54 2.20 15.44 9.63
CA ARG A 54 2.27 14.08 10.20
C ARG A 54 3.37 13.31 9.50
N LYS A 55 4.52 13.11 10.19
CA LYS A 55 5.74 12.50 9.62
C LYS A 55 5.49 11.14 8.95
N GLU A 56 4.67 10.30 9.56
CA GLU A 56 4.28 9.00 9.00
C GLU A 56 3.59 9.14 7.64
N SER A 57 2.68 10.09 7.51
CA SER A 57 1.96 10.33 6.25
C SER A 57 2.89 10.86 5.16
N VAL A 58 3.85 11.71 5.53
CA VAL A 58 4.88 12.21 4.59
C VAL A 58 5.77 11.05 4.10
N ASP A 59 6.24 10.20 5.01
CA ASP A 59 7.06 9.02 4.67
C ASP A 59 6.31 8.07 3.73
N ILE A 60 5.05 7.74 4.06
CA ILE A 60 4.17 6.91 3.22
C ILE A 60 4.04 7.50 1.82
N MET A 61 3.74 8.79 1.70
CA MET A 61 3.57 9.46 0.41
C MET A 61 4.84 9.36 -0.44
N ILE A 62 5.99 9.71 0.13
CA ILE A 62 7.26 9.73 -0.58
C ILE A 62 7.66 8.34 -1.05
N ARG A 63 7.63 7.34 -0.17
CA ARG A 63 8.05 5.96 -0.50
C ARG A 63 7.11 5.27 -1.49
N SER A 64 5.83 5.64 -1.51
CA SER A 64 4.86 5.09 -2.45
C SER A 64 4.93 5.74 -3.85
N SER A 65 5.64 6.86 -3.99
CA SER A 65 5.56 7.70 -5.19
C SER A 65 5.99 6.99 -6.47
N GLN A 66 7.07 6.23 -6.45
CA GLN A 66 7.55 5.51 -7.63
C GLN A 66 6.57 4.43 -8.11
N GLU A 67 5.92 3.74 -7.17
CA GLU A 67 4.89 2.75 -7.49
C GLU A 67 3.69 3.41 -8.18
N ILE A 68 3.22 4.54 -7.63
CA ILE A 68 2.12 5.32 -8.22
C ILE A 68 2.48 5.78 -9.64
N ILE A 69 3.68 6.30 -9.87
CA ILE A 69 4.10 6.75 -11.20
C ILE A 69 4.14 5.58 -12.21
N ARG A 70 4.65 4.42 -11.81
CA ARG A 70 4.63 3.23 -12.69
C ARG A 70 3.20 2.80 -13.04
N GLU A 71 2.28 2.86 -12.09
CA GLU A 71 0.85 2.58 -12.35
C GLU A 71 0.24 3.58 -13.32
N LEU A 72 0.51 4.88 -13.14
CA LEU A 72 0.01 5.92 -14.05
C LEU A 72 0.51 5.70 -15.48
N ILE A 73 1.80 5.41 -15.65
CA ILE A 73 2.38 5.06 -16.95
C ILE A 73 1.70 3.80 -17.52
N GLY A 74 1.47 2.79 -16.70
CA GLY A 74 0.74 1.58 -17.08
C GLY A 74 -0.71 1.84 -17.52
N TYR A 75 -1.34 2.91 -17.02
CA TYR A 75 -2.66 3.37 -17.47
C TYR A 75 -2.62 4.27 -18.70
N GLY A 76 -1.42 4.55 -19.23
CA GLY A 76 -1.21 5.33 -20.44
C GLY A 76 -1.04 6.83 -20.21
N VAL A 77 -0.68 7.24 -18.98
CA VAL A 77 -0.27 8.63 -18.69
C VAL A 77 1.09 8.89 -19.30
N GLU A 78 1.22 10.00 -20.02
CA GLU A 78 2.44 10.43 -20.69
C GLU A 78 3.08 11.59 -19.92
N PHE A 79 4.37 11.45 -19.59
CA PHE A 79 5.18 12.52 -19.01
C PHE A 79 6.28 12.91 -20.00
N GLU A 80 6.82 14.13 -19.89
CA GLU A 80 7.91 14.62 -20.73
C GLU A 80 9.15 13.72 -20.60
N ARG A 81 9.76 13.35 -21.76
CA ARG A 81 10.93 12.50 -21.82
C ARG A 81 12.18 13.31 -22.12
N ARG A 82 13.32 12.86 -21.61
CA ARG A 82 14.62 13.43 -21.97
C ARG A 82 14.92 13.19 -23.46
N THR A 83 15.39 14.23 -24.15
CA THR A 83 15.70 14.20 -25.59
C THR A 83 16.79 13.19 -25.97
N GLU A 84 17.66 12.80 -25.03
CA GLU A 84 18.77 11.85 -25.25
C GLU A 84 18.33 10.38 -25.31
N HIS A 85 17.05 10.07 -24.95
CA HIS A 85 16.51 8.70 -24.88
C HIS A 85 15.17 8.52 -25.62
N SER A 86 14.92 9.32 -26.65
CA SER A 86 13.64 9.30 -27.40
C SER A 86 13.37 8.00 -28.18
N ASP A 87 14.37 7.15 -28.39
CA ASP A 87 14.30 5.92 -29.20
C ASP A 87 14.41 4.62 -28.39
N ASP A 88 14.58 4.66 -27.06
CA ASP A 88 14.70 3.47 -26.24
C ASP A 88 13.35 2.93 -25.78
N VAL A 89 13.17 1.69 -26.10
CA VAL A 89 12.08 0.73 -25.95
C VAL A 89 11.29 0.90 -24.64
N ILE A 90 9.96 0.83 -24.76
CA ILE A 90 9.01 0.50 -23.69
C ILE A 90 9.54 -0.70 -22.89
N GLY A 91 10.23 -0.44 -21.78
CA GLY A 91 10.83 -1.49 -20.93
C GLY A 91 11.87 -1.02 -19.94
N ASP A 92 12.27 0.25 -19.95
CA ASP A 92 13.21 0.75 -18.93
C ASP A 92 12.49 1.01 -17.60
N SER A 93 12.81 0.18 -16.60
CA SER A 93 12.24 0.24 -15.25
C SER A 93 12.76 1.43 -14.43
N ASP A 94 13.71 2.20 -14.95
CA ASP A 94 14.31 3.33 -14.24
C ASP A 94 13.68 4.68 -14.65
N ILE A 95 12.63 5.04 -13.92
CA ILE A 95 11.92 6.33 -14.07
C ILE A 95 12.91 7.51 -14.02
N SER A 96 13.98 7.40 -13.21
CA SER A 96 14.91 8.50 -12.95
C SER A 96 15.73 8.90 -14.19
N ARG A 97 15.91 7.99 -15.14
CA ARG A 97 16.70 8.22 -16.37
C ARG A 97 15.86 8.56 -17.58
N THR A 98 14.62 8.06 -17.63
CA THR A 98 13.75 8.14 -18.80
C THR A 98 13.07 9.50 -18.94
N TYR A 99 12.65 10.11 -17.81
CA TYR A 99 11.79 11.29 -17.82
C TYR A 99 12.56 12.57 -17.47
N GLU A 100 12.01 13.69 -17.95
CA GLU A 100 12.46 15.03 -17.59
C GLU A 100 11.84 15.45 -16.26
N TYR A 101 12.62 16.15 -15.42
CA TYR A 101 12.17 16.63 -14.12
C TYR A 101 12.27 18.14 -14.06
N THR A 102 11.19 18.78 -13.62
CA THR A 102 11.18 20.20 -13.29
C THR A 102 11.26 20.42 -11.78
N ARG A 103 11.50 21.68 -11.40
CA ARG A 103 11.54 22.15 -10.02
C ARG A 103 10.62 23.33 -9.83
N GLU A 104 9.79 23.29 -8.81
CA GLU A 104 8.97 24.41 -8.36
C GLU A 104 9.55 25.06 -7.09
N GLY A 105 8.96 26.18 -6.67
CA GLY A 105 9.39 26.90 -5.46
C GLY A 105 9.38 26.02 -4.21
N ALA A 106 10.30 26.29 -3.30
CA ALA A 106 10.56 25.55 -2.05
C ALA A 106 11.11 24.12 -2.20
N HIS A 107 11.27 23.60 -3.42
CA HIS A 107 11.99 22.35 -3.66
C HIS A 107 13.50 22.57 -3.71
N SER A 108 14.27 21.72 -3.05
CA SER A 108 15.75 21.75 -3.08
C SER A 108 16.33 21.11 -4.35
N SER A 109 15.60 20.16 -4.97
CA SER A 109 16.03 19.48 -6.19
C SER A 109 14.87 19.27 -7.19
N PRO A 110 15.15 19.08 -8.49
CA PRO A 110 14.15 18.72 -9.49
C PRO A 110 13.61 17.30 -9.20
N ARG A 111 12.29 17.16 -8.93
CA ARG A 111 11.64 15.88 -8.66
C ARG A 111 10.18 15.82 -9.13
N ILE A 112 9.80 16.73 -10.01
CA ILE A 112 8.42 16.87 -10.48
C ILE A 112 8.34 16.39 -11.91
N LEU A 113 7.54 15.37 -12.14
CA LEU A 113 7.16 14.92 -13.49
C LEU A 113 5.98 15.77 -13.98
N PHE A 114 5.98 16.08 -15.26
CA PHE A 114 5.00 16.98 -15.86
C PHE A 114 4.64 16.56 -17.30
N HIS A 115 3.54 17.09 -17.79
CA HIS A 115 3.11 17.01 -19.19
C HIS A 115 2.66 18.40 -19.62
N GLU A 116 3.48 19.10 -20.37
CA GLU A 116 3.30 20.53 -20.68
C GLU A 116 2.91 21.33 -19.41
N ASP A 117 1.88 22.17 -19.51
CA ASP A 117 1.23 22.89 -18.39
C ASP A 117 -0.20 22.35 -18.10
N ILE A 118 -0.43 21.05 -18.37
CA ILE A 118 -1.74 20.36 -18.24
C ILE A 118 -1.63 18.99 -17.58
N THR A 119 -0.66 18.76 -16.73
CA THR A 119 -0.40 17.46 -16.10
C THR A 119 -1.63 16.85 -15.42
N GLY A 120 -2.43 17.67 -14.74
CA GLY A 120 -3.66 17.21 -14.10
C GLY A 120 -4.68 16.67 -15.08
N LYS A 121 -4.85 17.34 -16.25
CA LYS A 121 -5.74 16.89 -17.32
C LYS A 121 -5.27 15.56 -17.91
N GLU A 122 -3.96 15.39 -18.13
CA GLU A 122 -3.39 14.17 -18.63
C GLU A 122 -3.66 13.00 -17.67
N ILE A 123 -3.30 13.14 -16.37
CA ILE A 123 -3.50 12.10 -15.37
C ILE A 123 -4.98 11.76 -15.20
N THR A 124 -5.83 12.75 -14.90
CA THR A 124 -7.25 12.50 -14.62
C THR A 124 -8.01 12.01 -15.83
N GLY A 125 -7.68 12.51 -17.03
CA GLY A 125 -8.30 12.07 -18.29
C GLY A 125 -8.02 10.60 -18.58
N LYS A 126 -6.78 10.14 -18.45
CA LYS A 126 -6.42 8.72 -18.65
C LYS A 126 -7.06 7.83 -17.58
N LEU A 127 -7.02 8.23 -16.30
CA LEU A 127 -7.68 7.48 -15.23
C LEU A 127 -9.18 7.36 -15.45
N LEU A 128 -9.85 8.46 -15.86
CA LEU A 128 -11.28 8.47 -16.16
C LEU A 128 -11.62 7.57 -17.34
N ALA A 129 -10.80 7.59 -18.40
CA ALA A 129 -10.98 6.69 -19.53
C ALA A 129 -10.94 5.22 -19.09
N ARG A 130 -9.96 4.85 -18.24
CA ARG A 130 -9.86 3.49 -17.68
C ARG A 130 -11.02 3.13 -16.77
N VAL A 131 -11.52 4.06 -15.95
CA VAL A 131 -12.68 3.82 -15.09
C VAL A 131 -13.95 3.54 -15.91
N LYS A 132 -14.14 4.24 -17.03
CA LYS A 132 -15.28 4.04 -17.93
C LYS A 132 -15.28 2.67 -18.64
N GLU A 133 -14.14 1.98 -18.70
CA GLU A 133 -14.01 0.62 -19.25
C GLU A 133 -14.42 -0.46 -18.23
N LEU A 134 -14.69 -0.10 -16.96
CA LEU A 134 -14.97 -1.05 -15.89
C LEU A 134 -16.46 -1.39 -15.79
N ASP A 135 -16.84 -2.64 -16.02
CA ASP A 135 -18.22 -3.12 -15.98
C ASP A 135 -18.86 -3.05 -14.58
N ASN A 136 -18.06 -2.95 -13.54
CA ASN A 136 -18.50 -2.89 -12.15
C ASN A 136 -18.60 -1.45 -11.59
N VAL A 137 -18.45 -0.42 -12.42
CA VAL A 137 -18.53 1.00 -12.03
C VAL A 137 -19.67 1.67 -12.76
N GLU A 138 -20.59 2.26 -12.00
CA GLU A 138 -21.69 3.08 -12.50
C GLU A 138 -21.46 4.55 -12.08
N ILE A 139 -21.55 5.48 -13.04
CA ILE A 139 -21.20 6.89 -12.83
C ILE A 139 -22.44 7.76 -12.98
N PHE A 140 -22.68 8.65 -12.01
CA PHE A 140 -23.78 9.61 -11.98
C PHE A 140 -23.23 11.04 -11.90
N GLU A 141 -23.32 11.77 -12.99
CA GLU A 141 -22.98 13.20 -13.04
C GLU A 141 -24.13 14.06 -12.48
N TYR A 142 -23.82 15.30 -12.10
CA TYR A 142 -24.78 16.26 -11.56
C TYR A 142 -25.59 15.70 -10.37
N THR A 143 -24.96 14.86 -9.58
CA THR A 143 -25.53 14.21 -8.42
C THR A 143 -24.75 14.59 -7.16
N THR A 144 -25.42 15.22 -6.20
CA THR A 144 -24.81 15.76 -5.00
C THR A 144 -25.05 14.86 -3.81
N MET A 145 -24.02 14.51 -3.04
CA MET A 145 -24.18 13.91 -1.71
C MET A 145 -24.69 14.99 -0.75
N THR A 146 -25.87 14.79 -0.18
CA THR A 146 -26.50 15.72 0.75
C THR A 146 -26.44 15.28 2.18
N ASP A 147 -26.22 14.00 2.43
CA ASP A 147 -26.05 13.41 3.76
C ASP A 147 -25.43 12.01 3.68
N ILE A 148 -25.10 11.43 4.83
CA ILE A 148 -24.76 10.02 4.99
C ILE A 148 -25.88 9.27 5.73
N ILE A 149 -25.97 7.96 5.50
CA ILE A 149 -26.83 7.07 6.27
C ILE A 149 -25.95 6.52 7.41
N GLU A 150 -26.24 6.92 8.64
CA GLU A 150 -25.53 6.48 9.84
C GLU A 150 -26.42 5.57 10.69
N GLU A 151 -25.89 4.43 11.11
CA GLU A 151 -26.57 3.48 12.00
C GLU A 151 -25.59 2.97 13.06
N GLY A 152 -25.76 3.41 14.31
CA GLY A 152 -24.91 2.96 15.42
C GLY A 152 -23.44 3.33 15.34
N GLY A 153 -23.12 4.50 14.80
CA GLY A 153 -21.73 4.97 14.61
C GLY A 153 -21.05 4.43 13.34
N VAL A 154 -21.79 3.73 12.48
CA VAL A 154 -21.29 3.12 11.24
C VAL A 154 -21.93 3.77 10.02
N CYS A 155 -21.15 4.16 9.04
CA CYS A 155 -21.66 4.61 7.75
C CYS A 155 -22.25 3.42 6.97
N ARG A 156 -23.51 3.56 6.52
CA ARG A 156 -24.26 2.55 5.76
C ARG A 156 -24.64 3.01 4.36
N GLY A 157 -24.13 4.14 3.91
CA GLY A 157 -24.42 4.70 2.61
C GLY A 157 -24.56 6.21 2.63
N VAL A 158 -25.15 6.73 1.58
CA VAL A 158 -25.33 8.19 1.36
C VAL A 158 -26.76 8.53 1.02
N VAL A 159 -27.16 9.76 1.31
CA VAL A 159 -28.32 10.43 0.72
C VAL A 159 -27.79 11.32 -0.40
N MET A 160 -28.32 11.17 -1.58
CA MET A 160 -27.93 11.96 -2.74
C MET A 160 -29.11 12.66 -3.36
N GLN A 161 -28.85 13.80 -4.01
CA GLN A 161 -29.83 14.57 -4.78
C GLN A 161 -29.38 14.61 -6.24
N GLU A 162 -30.26 14.17 -7.10
CA GLU A 162 -30.10 14.19 -8.57
C GLU A 162 -30.38 15.59 -9.13
N GLN A 163 -30.01 15.81 -10.39
CA GLN A 163 -30.16 17.14 -11.06
C GLN A 163 -31.63 17.67 -11.10
N ASP A 164 -32.59 16.75 -11.13
CA ASP A 164 -34.02 17.10 -11.13
C ASP A 164 -34.56 17.44 -9.72
N GLY A 165 -33.70 17.40 -8.69
CA GLY A 165 -34.07 17.63 -7.30
C GLY A 165 -34.57 16.39 -6.55
N THR A 166 -34.66 15.24 -7.21
CA THR A 166 -35.05 13.99 -6.57
C THR A 166 -33.99 13.54 -5.55
N SER A 167 -34.41 13.29 -4.31
CA SER A 167 -33.51 12.75 -3.27
C SER A 167 -33.66 11.25 -3.14
N ARG A 168 -32.52 10.54 -3.05
CA ARG A 168 -32.46 9.10 -2.93
C ARG A 168 -31.47 8.66 -1.88
N ALA A 169 -31.85 7.74 -1.01
CA ALA A 169 -30.96 7.06 -0.07
C ALA A 169 -30.38 5.81 -0.74
N VAL A 170 -29.06 5.70 -0.77
CA VAL A 170 -28.34 4.57 -1.33
C VAL A 170 -27.51 3.89 -0.25
N ARG A 171 -27.79 2.64 0.04
CA ARG A 171 -27.03 1.85 1.00
C ARG A 171 -25.75 1.31 0.36
N SER A 172 -24.65 1.39 1.09
CA SER A 172 -23.36 0.85 0.69
C SER A 172 -22.67 0.15 1.85
N ALA A 173 -21.82 -0.81 1.53
CA ALA A 173 -20.94 -1.47 2.51
C ALA A 173 -19.84 -0.51 2.99
N TYR A 174 -19.34 0.33 2.10
CA TYR A 174 -18.31 1.34 2.35
C TYR A 174 -18.63 2.61 1.56
N THR A 175 -18.20 3.74 2.08
CA THR A 175 -18.30 5.05 1.41
C THR A 175 -16.93 5.71 1.40
N ILE A 176 -16.49 6.20 0.24
CA ILE A 176 -15.28 7.00 0.09
C ILE A 176 -15.69 8.41 -0.33
N VAL A 177 -15.34 9.41 0.46
CA VAL A 177 -15.56 10.81 0.17
C VAL A 177 -14.31 11.39 -0.48
N ALA A 178 -14.46 11.94 -1.68
CA ALA A 178 -13.40 12.59 -2.46
C ALA A 178 -13.95 13.90 -3.11
N SER A 179 -14.61 14.72 -2.29
CA SER A 179 -15.43 15.85 -2.75
C SER A 179 -14.65 17.15 -2.97
N GLY A 180 -13.31 17.13 -2.87
CA GLY A 180 -12.47 18.32 -2.99
C GLY A 180 -12.56 19.24 -1.77
N GLY A 181 -12.10 20.48 -1.95
CA GLY A 181 -11.95 21.45 -0.88
C GLY A 181 -13.13 22.41 -0.71
N ILE A 182 -12.78 23.65 -0.32
CA ILE A 182 -13.73 24.73 0.05
C ILE A 182 -13.59 25.98 -0.82
N GLY A 183 -12.90 25.87 -1.96
CA GLY A 183 -12.52 27.02 -2.76
C GLY A 183 -13.67 27.83 -3.31
N GLY A 184 -14.84 27.22 -3.53
CA GLY A 184 -16.06 27.90 -3.98
C GLY A 184 -16.63 28.90 -2.99
N LEU A 185 -16.22 28.85 -1.73
CA LEU A 185 -16.60 29.82 -0.69
C LEU A 185 -15.82 31.15 -0.78
N TYR A 186 -14.75 31.20 -1.59
CA TYR A 186 -13.85 32.35 -1.68
C TYR A 186 -14.13 33.21 -2.92
N ARG A 187 -14.17 34.54 -2.75
CA ARG A 187 -14.34 35.49 -3.85
C ARG A 187 -13.25 35.40 -4.94
N HIS A 188 -12.01 35.15 -4.50
CA HIS A 188 -10.86 34.92 -5.37
C HIS A 188 -10.35 33.51 -5.12
N SER A 189 -10.62 32.62 -6.04
CA SER A 189 -10.25 31.21 -5.96
C SER A 189 -9.84 30.66 -7.33
N THR A 190 -8.89 29.73 -7.34
CA THR A 190 -8.52 28.96 -8.52
C THR A 190 -9.42 27.74 -8.71
N ASN A 191 -10.22 27.41 -7.69
CA ASN A 191 -11.07 26.23 -7.66
C ASN A 191 -12.42 26.46 -8.36
N PHE A 192 -13.09 25.37 -8.66
CA PHE A 192 -14.45 25.45 -9.21
C PHE A 192 -15.43 25.97 -8.14
N PRO A 193 -16.43 26.82 -8.55
CA PRO A 193 -17.38 27.41 -7.61
C PRO A 193 -18.29 26.41 -6.87
N HIS A 194 -18.47 25.19 -7.41
CA HIS A 194 -19.29 24.14 -6.80
C HIS A 194 -18.59 23.40 -5.65
N LEU A 195 -17.27 23.61 -5.44
CA LEU A 195 -16.50 23.03 -4.33
C LEU A 195 -16.72 23.84 -3.05
N THR A 196 -17.79 23.54 -2.34
CA THR A 196 -18.31 24.34 -1.22
C THR A 196 -18.13 23.67 0.14
N GLY A 197 -17.35 22.56 0.21
CA GLY A 197 -17.08 21.87 1.48
C GLY A 197 -18.26 21.07 2.02
N ASP A 198 -19.18 20.63 1.17
CA ASP A 198 -20.41 19.94 1.58
C ASP A 198 -20.13 18.74 2.50
N ALA A 199 -19.07 17.97 2.21
CA ALA A 199 -18.68 16.84 3.04
C ALA A 199 -18.21 17.24 4.45
N LEU A 200 -17.66 18.44 4.63
CA LEU A 200 -17.24 18.93 5.94
C LEU A 200 -18.46 19.28 6.80
N GLU A 201 -19.49 19.87 6.21
CA GLU A 201 -20.74 20.15 6.92
C GLU A 201 -21.47 18.84 7.31
N ILE A 202 -21.48 17.84 6.42
CA ILE A 202 -22.00 16.50 6.72
C ILE A 202 -21.17 15.85 7.85
N ALA A 203 -19.85 15.89 7.77
CA ALA A 203 -18.98 15.35 8.80
C ALA A 203 -19.24 16.01 10.16
N LYS A 204 -19.36 17.32 10.21
CA LYS A 204 -19.68 18.08 11.42
C LYS A 204 -21.04 17.68 12.00
N LYS A 205 -22.07 17.53 11.16
CA LYS A 205 -23.42 17.10 11.53
C LYS A 205 -23.42 15.74 12.24
N HIS A 206 -22.61 14.80 11.77
CA HIS A 206 -22.51 13.43 12.29
C HIS A 206 -21.38 13.22 13.31
N GLY A 207 -20.77 14.31 13.82
CA GLY A 207 -19.69 14.22 14.82
C GLY A 207 -18.43 13.54 14.33
N ILE A 208 -18.20 13.48 13.03
CA ILE A 208 -16.97 12.96 12.42
C ILE A 208 -15.86 13.99 12.65
N ARG A 209 -14.70 13.50 13.07
CA ARG A 209 -13.57 14.37 13.42
C ARG A 209 -13.08 15.18 12.22
N LEU A 210 -12.99 16.49 12.41
CA LEU A 210 -12.35 17.43 11.49
C LEU A 210 -11.03 17.91 12.10
N GLU A 211 -10.04 18.20 11.25
CA GLU A 211 -8.75 18.79 11.65
C GLU A 211 -8.40 19.98 10.77
N HIS A 212 -7.75 20.99 11.36
CA HIS A 212 -7.13 22.12 10.68
C HIS A 212 -8.05 22.83 9.66
N THR A 213 -9.31 23.05 10.03
CA THR A 213 -10.29 23.68 9.14
C THR A 213 -9.96 25.14 8.77
N ASP A 214 -8.96 25.73 9.38
CA ASP A 214 -8.38 27.03 9.12
C ASP A 214 -7.14 27.02 8.20
N TYR A 215 -6.61 25.81 7.84
CA TYR A 215 -5.42 25.69 6.99
C TYR A 215 -5.77 25.82 5.52
N VAL A 216 -5.69 27.03 5.01
CA VAL A 216 -6.02 27.39 3.63
C VAL A 216 -4.81 28.00 2.93
N GLN A 217 -4.34 27.36 1.86
CA GLN A 217 -3.26 27.88 1.05
C GLN A 217 -3.75 28.90 0.05
N ILE A 218 -3.07 30.03 0.01
CA ILE A 218 -3.27 31.07 -1.00
C ILE A 218 -2.16 30.94 -2.04
N HIS A 219 -2.53 30.84 -3.31
CA HIS A 219 -1.54 30.89 -4.40
C HIS A 219 -1.19 32.35 -4.70
N PRO A 220 0.11 32.70 -4.78
CA PRO A 220 0.54 34.09 -4.97
C PRO A 220 0.14 34.68 -6.32
N THR A 221 0.17 33.88 -7.39
CA THR A 221 0.08 34.37 -8.77
C THR A 221 -1.11 33.74 -9.51
N THR A 222 -2.23 34.47 -9.55
CA THR A 222 -3.35 34.18 -10.44
C THR A 222 -3.61 35.39 -11.31
N LEU A 223 -4.06 35.19 -12.55
CA LEU A 223 -4.33 36.28 -13.45
C LEU A 223 -5.47 37.16 -12.88
N TYR A 224 -5.19 38.44 -12.67
CA TYR A 224 -6.18 39.38 -12.19
C TYR A 224 -7.23 39.67 -13.26
N SER A 225 -8.50 39.61 -12.90
CA SER A 225 -9.62 39.98 -13.76
C SER A 225 -10.75 40.63 -12.95
N LYS A 226 -11.38 41.64 -13.50
CA LYS A 226 -12.57 42.27 -12.92
C LYS A 226 -13.85 41.43 -13.13
N LYS A 227 -13.79 40.44 -14.04
CA LYS A 227 -14.89 39.52 -14.29
C LYS A 227 -15.12 38.59 -13.08
N PRO A 228 -16.39 38.30 -12.73
CA PRO A 228 -16.65 37.29 -11.69
C PRO A 228 -16.25 35.89 -12.18
N GLY A 229 -16.01 34.97 -11.22
CA GLY A 229 -15.68 33.58 -11.48
C GLY A 229 -14.30 33.19 -11.05
N ARG A 230 -13.90 31.96 -11.44
CA ARG A 230 -12.63 31.33 -11.09
C ARG A 230 -11.45 32.13 -11.62
N ARG A 231 -10.42 32.30 -10.83
CA ARG A 231 -9.15 32.90 -11.22
C ARG A 231 -8.31 31.90 -12.01
N PHE A 232 -7.75 32.33 -13.12
CA PHE A 232 -6.83 31.52 -13.88
C PHE A 232 -5.47 31.45 -13.16
N LEU A 233 -5.00 30.21 -12.89
CA LEU A 233 -3.72 29.98 -12.25
C LEU A 233 -2.57 30.31 -13.21
N ILE A 234 -1.61 31.12 -12.74
CA ILE A 234 -0.30 31.21 -13.37
C ILE A 234 0.62 30.30 -12.55
N SER A 235 1.02 29.18 -13.14
CA SER A 235 1.77 28.11 -12.49
C SER A 235 2.98 28.61 -11.73
N GLU A 236 3.31 27.94 -10.64
CA GLU A 236 4.54 28.22 -9.89
C GLU A 236 5.80 27.93 -10.71
N SER A 237 5.74 27.00 -11.65
CA SER A 237 6.82 26.68 -12.60
C SER A 237 7.26 27.91 -13.38
N VAL A 238 6.34 28.82 -13.72
CA VAL A 238 6.65 30.10 -14.38
C VAL A 238 7.63 30.95 -13.56
N ARG A 239 7.43 31.00 -12.23
CA ARG A 239 8.38 31.66 -11.31
C ARG A 239 9.66 30.85 -11.15
N GLY A 240 9.55 29.52 -11.16
CA GLY A 240 10.70 28.59 -11.14
C GLY A 240 11.63 28.77 -12.34
N GLU A 241 11.09 29.09 -13.51
CA GLU A 241 11.84 29.33 -14.75
C GLU A 241 12.32 30.78 -14.92
N GLY A 242 12.04 31.67 -13.99
CA GLY A 242 12.65 32.99 -13.96
C GLY A 242 11.72 34.19 -14.08
N ALA A 243 10.39 34.00 -14.04
CA ALA A 243 9.48 35.14 -13.96
C ALA A 243 9.64 35.93 -12.65
N VAL A 244 9.48 37.23 -12.73
CA VAL A 244 9.70 38.14 -11.60
C VAL A 244 8.46 38.96 -11.28
N LEU A 245 8.25 39.24 -9.97
CA LEU A 245 7.16 40.05 -9.46
C LEU A 245 7.61 41.54 -9.36
N LEU A 246 6.79 42.41 -9.95
CA LEU A 246 7.08 43.84 -10.06
C LEU A 246 5.97 44.65 -9.37
N ASP A 247 6.39 45.78 -8.74
CA ASP A 247 5.51 46.82 -8.22
C ASP A 247 4.93 47.67 -9.36
N LYS A 248 4.17 48.69 -9.03
CA LYS A 248 3.54 49.59 -10.05
C LYS A 248 4.59 50.45 -10.79
N GLU A 249 5.79 50.63 -10.27
CA GLU A 249 6.90 51.30 -10.92
C GLU A 249 7.79 50.36 -11.76
N GLY A 250 7.56 49.05 -11.75
CA GLY A 250 8.32 48.06 -12.46
C GLY A 250 9.56 47.54 -11.71
N ASN A 251 9.63 47.75 -10.39
CA ASN A 251 10.75 47.27 -9.57
C ASN A 251 10.39 45.91 -8.95
N ARG A 252 11.37 44.99 -8.93
CA ARG A 252 11.24 43.71 -8.22
C ARG A 252 11.24 43.92 -6.70
N PHE A 253 10.33 43.33 -5.96
CA PHE A 253 10.16 43.56 -4.52
C PHE A 253 10.25 42.31 -3.64
N VAL A 254 10.32 41.08 -4.20
CA VAL A 254 10.39 39.84 -3.45
C VAL A 254 11.23 38.81 -4.17
N ASN A 255 11.73 37.80 -3.45
CA ASN A 255 12.25 36.57 -4.05
C ASN A 255 11.08 35.60 -4.31
N GLU A 256 10.79 35.33 -5.57
CA GLU A 256 9.62 34.59 -6.04
C GLU A 256 9.70 33.09 -5.75
N LEU A 257 10.89 32.57 -5.37
CA LEU A 257 11.12 31.15 -5.04
C LEU A 257 10.91 30.83 -3.56
N LEU A 258 10.55 31.82 -2.74
CA LEU A 258 10.16 31.60 -1.34
C LEU A 258 8.82 30.85 -1.25
N PRO A 259 8.50 30.22 -0.10
CA PRO A 259 7.22 29.54 0.12
C PRO A 259 6.02 30.44 -0.21
N ARG A 260 4.91 29.81 -0.65
CA ARG A 260 3.70 30.51 -1.16
C ARG A 260 3.13 31.52 -0.19
N ASP A 261 3.09 31.21 1.09
CA ASP A 261 2.59 32.09 2.15
C ASP A 261 3.46 33.35 2.29
N VAL A 262 4.78 33.19 2.22
CA VAL A 262 5.74 34.33 2.27
C VAL A 262 5.58 35.24 1.06
N VAL A 263 5.51 34.67 -0.16
CA VAL A 263 5.31 35.45 -1.40
C VAL A 263 3.95 36.11 -1.39
N THR A 264 2.89 35.41 -0.96
CA THR A 264 1.54 35.96 -0.83
C THR A 264 1.49 37.17 0.11
N LYS A 265 2.17 37.08 1.26
CA LYS A 265 2.26 38.17 2.22
C LYS A 265 2.95 39.40 1.59
N ALA A 266 4.10 39.18 0.93
CA ALA A 266 4.82 40.24 0.26
C ALA A 266 4.01 40.93 -0.84
N ILE A 267 3.22 40.15 -1.63
CA ILE A 267 2.33 40.73 -2.64
C ILE A 267 1.23 41.58 -2.00
N ARG A 268 0.60 41.12 -0.93
CA ARG A 268 -0.45 41.88 -0.23
C ARG A 268 0.10 43.20 0.35
N GLU A 269 1.26 43.14 0.99
CA GLU A 269 1.93 44.33 1.51
C GLU A 269 2.30 45.32 0.39
N GLN A 270 2.74 44.81 -0.78
CA GLN A 270 3.05 45.66 -1.93
C GLN A 270 1.79 46.25 -2.55
N MET A 271 0.69 45.47 -2.70
CA MET A 271 -0.60 45.99 -3.18
C MET A 271 -1.13 47.12 -2.28
N GLU A 272 -1.04 46.95 -0.97
CA GLU A 272 -1.44 48.00 0.01
C GLU A 272 -0.59 49.27 -0.12
N LYS A 273 0.73 49.10 -0.21
CA LYS A 273 1.70 50.23 -0.40
C LYS A 273 1.45 50.96 -1.72
N ASP A 274 1.16 50.23 -2.79
CA ASP A 274 0.92 50.80 -4.13
C ASP A 274 -0.47 51.38 -4.29
N GLY A 275 -1.41 50.97 -3.41
CA GLY A 275 -2.84 51.30 -3.54
C GLY A 275 -3.50 50.67 -4.79
N THR A 276 -3.08 49.43 -5.11
CA THR A 276 -3.54 48.71 -6.32
C THR A 276 -4.23 47.40 -5.96
N ASP A 277 -5.10 46.91 -6.89
CA ASP A 277 -5.78 45.62 -6.72
C ASP A 277 -4.95 44.41 -7.22
N HIS A 278 -3.74 44.63 -7.70
CA HIS A 278 -2.84 43.59 -8.25
C HIS A 278 -1.39 44.09 -8.25
N VAL A 279 -0.46 43.15 -8.45
CA VAL A 279 0.93 43.40 -8.82
C VAL A 279 1.19 42.89 -10.22
N TRP A 280 2.40 43.11 -10.74
CA TRP A 280 2.75 42.66 -12.10
C TRP A 280 3.70 41.48 -12.06
N LEU A 281 3.54 40.55 -13.03
CA LEU A 281 4.43 39.42 -13.25
C LEU A 281 5.05 39.54 -14.66
N SER A 282 6.36 39.65 -14.73
CA SER A 282 7.11 39.66 -16.00
C SER A 282 7.70 38.28 -16.28
N MET A 283 7.47 37.76 -17.48
CA MET A 283 8.05 36.51 -17.99
C MET A 283 9.23 36.77 -18.95
N GLU A 284 9.72 38.00 -19.06
CA GLU A 284 10.79 38.41 -20.01
C GLU A 284 12.06 37.58 -19.88
N ASN A 285 12.44 37.21 -18.65
CA ASN A 285 13.66 36.42 -18.38
C ASN A 285 13.60 34.98 -18.84
N ILE A 286 12.41 34.43 -19.10
CA ILE A 286 12.21 33.06 -19.58
C ILE A 286 12.54 32.95 -21.07
N GLY A 287 12.23 33.99 -21.83
CA GLY A 287 12.38 34.03 -23.30
C GLY A 287 11.19 33.43 -24.04
N THR A 288 10.93 33.97 -25.23
CA THR A 288 9.73 33.64 -26.01
C THR A 288 9.62 32.17 -26.38
N GLU A 289 10.72 31.53 -26.79
CA GLU A 289 10.73 30.13 -27.21
C GLU A 289 10.34 29.20 -26.05
N SER A 290 10.94 29.38 -24.88
CA SER A 290 10.61 28.61 -23.68
C SER A 290 9.18 28.87 -23.19
N ILE A 291 8.69 30.10 -23.27
CA ILE A 291 7.28 30.41 -22.94
C ILE A 291 6.33 29.63 -23.82
N LEU A 292 6.55 29.59 -25.12
CA LEU A 292 5.67 28.93 -26.08
C LEU A 292 5.74 27.41 -26.04
N SER A 293 6.89 26.84 -25.62
CA SER A 293 7.09 25.37 -25.50
C SER A 293 6.62 24.87 -24.15
N HIS A 294 6.98 25.53 -23.03
CA HIS A 294 6.69 25.01 -21.69
C HIS A 294 5.34 25.46 -21.14
N PHE A 295 4.83 26.63 -21.59
CA PHE A 295 3.60 27.23 -21.05
C PHE A 295 2.58 27.62 -22.15
N PRO A 296 2.28 26.73 -23.12
CA PRO A 296 1.42 27.07 -24.27
C PRO A 296 0.00 27.46 -23.84
N ASN A 297 -0.55 26.82 -22.80
CA ASN A 297 -1.90 27.13 -22.32
C ASN A 297 -1.94 28.43 -21.53
N ILE A 298 -0.91 28.75 -20.73
CA ILE A 298 -0.78 30.02 -20.03
C ILE A 298 -0.68 31.17 -21.05
N TYR A 299 0.17 31.00 -22.08
CA TYR A 299 0.28 31.97 -23.18
C TYR A 299 -1.05 32.20 -23.85
N ARG A 300 -1.74 31.13 -24.29
CA ARG A 300 -3.04 31.24 -24.96
C ARG A 300 -4.08 31.92 -24.09
N ARG A 301 -4.18 31.54 -22.81
CA ARG A 301 -5.18 32.08 -21.90
C ARG A 301 -4.93 33.55 -21.56
N CYS A 302 -3.68 33.96 -21.35
CA CYS A 302 -3.37 35.36 -21.17
C CYS A 302 -3.69 36.19 -22.43
N LYS A 303 -3.45 35.65 -23.62
CA LYS A 303 -3.77 36.26 -24.90
C LYS A 303 -5.27 36.47 -25.07
N GLU A 304 -6.11 35.50 -24.67
CA GLU A 304 -7.57 35.61 -24.66
C GLU A 304 -8.09 36.72 -23.75
N GLU A 305 -7.38 37.01 -22.64
CA GLU A 305 -7.68 38.12 -21.73
C GLU A 305 -7.01 39.44 -22.14
N GLY A 306 -6.30 39.45 -23.28
CA GLY A 306 -5.71 40.66 -23.87
C GLY A 306 -4.26 40.94 -23.56
N TYR A 307 -3.53 39.98 -22.94
CA TYR A 307 -2.14 40.16 -22.56
C TYR A 307 -1.20 39.27 -23.40
N ASP A 308 -0.10 39.85 -23.87
CA ASP A 308 0.95 39.12 -24.57
C ASP A 308 2.18 38.94 -23.62
N VAL A 309 2.22 37.81 -22.90
CA VAL A 309 3.22 37.54 -21.87
C VAL A 309 4.66 37.51 -22.40
N THR A 310 4.85 37.42 -23.72
CA THR A 310 6.16 37.51 -24.37
C THR A 310 6.66 38.94 -24.58
N LYS A 311 5.80 39.94 -24.29
CA LYS A 311 6.08 41.36 -24.60
C LYS A 311 5.81 42.33 -23.45
N GLU A 312 4.97 41.91 -22.50
CA GLU A 312 4.51 42.76 -21.42
C GLU A 312 4.26 41.98 -20.13
N PRO A 313 4.44 42.60 -18.97
CA PRO A 313 4.02 42.02 -17.69
C PRO A 313 2.50 41.86 -17.62
N ILE A 314 2.05 40.82 -16.91
CA ILE A 314 0.63 40.55 -16.68
C ILE A 314 0.22 40.89 -15.24
N PRO A 315 -1.03 41.35 -15.01
CA PRO A 315 -1.52 41.64 -13.67
C PRO A 315 -1.83 40.36 -12.93
N VAL A 316 -1.28 40.17 -11.71
CA VAL A 316 -1.51 39.00 -10.88
C VAL A 316 -1.97 39.36 -9.48
N VAL A 317 -2.77 38.46 -8.87
CA VAL A 317 -3.34 38.66 -7.54
C VAL A 317 -3.33 37.33 -6.78
N PRO A 318 -3.10 37.33 -5.45
CA PRO A 318 -3.26 36.13 -4.63
C PRO A 318 -4.71 35.64 -4.60
N ALA A 319 -4.90 34.34 -4.70
CA ALA A 319 -6.21 33.71 -4.62
C ALA A 319 -6.16 32.41 -3.82
N GLN A 320 -7.29 32.01 -3.20
CA GLN A 320 -7.41 30.70 -2.56
C GLN A 320 -7.13 29.60 -3.60
N HIS A 321 -6.37 28.58 -3.19
CA HIS A 321 -5.88 27.56 -4.10
C HIS A 321 -6.01 26.14 -3.59
N TYR A 322 -5.75 25.88 -2.31
CA TYR A 322 -5.79 24.54 -1.74
C TYR A 322 -6.19 24.57 -0.25
N PHE A 323 -6.92 23.55 0.16
CA PHE A 323 -7.35 23.36 1.55
C PHE A 323 -6.59 22.19 2.16
N MET A 324 -5.72 22.43 3.17
CA MET A 324 -4.91 21.40 3.80
C MET A 324 -5.59 20.75 4.99
N GLY A 325 -6.65 21.35 5.52
CA GLY A 325 -7.52 20.78 6.53
C GLY A 325 -8.54 19.81 5.98
N GLY A 326 -9.50 19.40 6.79
CA GLY A 326 -10.60 18.55 6.32
C GLY A 326 -11.03 17.48 7.30
N ILE A 327 -11.63 16.42 6.77
CA ILE A 327 -12.02 15.24 7.53
C ILE A 327 -10.74 14.51 7.96
N TRP A 328 -10.56 14.37 9.27
CA TRP A 328 -9.44 13.61 9.82
C TRP A 328 -9.47 12.16 9.32
N VAL A 329 -8.31 11.64 8.91
CA VAL A 329 -8.15 10.25 8.51
C VAL A 329 -6.89 9.64 9.11
N ASP A 330 -6.89 8.30 9.27
CA ASP A 330 -5.70 7.53 9.59
C ASP A 330 -4.80 7.33 8.35
N SER A 331 -3.71 6.57 8.51
CA SER A 331 -2.76 6.28 7.42
C SER A 331 -3.35 5.44 6.27
N ASP A 332 -4.52 4.83 6.45
CA ASP A 332 -5.27 4.11 5.42
C ASP A 332 -6.52 4.87 4.94
N SER A 333 -6.58 6.18 5.20
CA SER A 333 -7.68 7.07 4.80
C SER A 333 -9.04 6.78 5.44
N GLN A 334 -9.10 5.99 6.51
CA GLN A 334 -10.32 5.79 7.27
C GLN A 334 -10.58 6.97 8.19
N THR A 335 -11.83 7.45 8.21
CA THR A 335 -12.27 8.52 9.12
C THR A 335 -12.48 8.01 10.53
N SER A 336 -12.90 8.91 11.47
CA SER A 336 -13.34 8.50 12.81
C SER A 336 -14.66 7.73 12.83
N MET A 337 -15.37 7.62 11.71
CA MET A 337 -16.58 6.81 11.56
C MET A 337 -16.28 5.52 10.80
N GLU A 338 -16.73 4.39 11.35
CA GLU A 338 -16.54 3.07 10.74
C GLU A 338 -17.15 3.02 9.33
N ARG A 339 -16.44 2.39 8.36
CA ARG A 339 -16.82 2.22 6.93
C ARG A 339 -16.94 3.52 6.13
N LEU A 340 -16.48 4.64 6.68
CA LEU A 340 -16.37 5.90 5.99
C LEU A 340 -14.89 6.25 5.80
N PHE A 341 -14.51 6.52 4.56
CA PHE A 341 -13.16 6.91 4.15
C PHE A 341 -13.20 8.30 3.52
N ALA A 342 -12.09 9.01 3.56
CA ALA A 342 -11.93 10.27 2.84
C ALA A 342 -10.53 10.34 2.21
N ALA A 343 -10.43 10.86 0.97
CA ALA A 343 -9.17 10.97 0.25
C ALA A 343 -9.10 12.26 -0.56
N GLY A 344 -7.87 12.74 -0.83
CA GLY A 344 -7.62 14.00 -1.51
C GLY A 344 -8.00 15.20 -0.65
N GLU A 345 -8.21 16.36 -1.27
CA GLU A 345 -8.36 17.66 -0.60
C GLU A 345 -9.51 17.76 0.42
N THR A 346 -10.46 16.83 0.40
CA THR A 346 -11.52 16.76 1.44
C THR A 346 -11.03 16.17 2.75
N SER A 347 -9.87 15.49 2.75
CA SER A 347 -9.31 14.78 3.90
C SER A 347 -8.11 15.51 4.50
N CYS A 348 -7.92 15.37 5.82
CA CYS A 348 -6.73 15.80 6.52
C CYS A 348 -5.93 14.57 6.99
N ASN A 349 -5.03 14.08 6.15
CA ASN A 349 -4.08 13.02 6.50
C ASN A 349 -2.78 13.55 7.09
N GLY A 350 -2.62 14.89 7.14
CA GLY A 350 -1.47 15.56 7.73
C GLY A 350 -0.21 15.61 6.88
N VAL A 351 -0.25 15.22 5.60
CA VAL A 351 0.91 15.32 4.69
C VAL A 351 1.37 16.76 4.50
N HIS A 352 0.44 17.70 4.43
CA HIS A 352 0.74 19.07 3.98
C HIS A 352 1.10 20.05 5.13
N GLY A 353 0.79 19.69 6.39
CA GLY A 353 0.94 20.64 7.50
C GLY A 353 0.15 21.93 7.26
N ALA A 354 0.68 23.05 7.73
CA ALA A 354 0.03 24.36 7.62
C ALA A 354 0.15 25.00 6.22
N ASN A 355 1.04 24.49 5.35
CA ASN A 355 1.25 25.00 3.99
C ASN A 355 1.82 23.93 3.08
N ARG A 356 1.15 23.64 1.96
CA ARG A 356 1.46 22.55 1.05
C ARG A 356 2.69 22.84 0.18
N LEU A 357 3.63 21.89 0.10
CA LEU A 357 4.69 21.92 -0.91
C LEU A 357 4.05 21.71 -2.31
N ALA A 358 4.47 22.49 -3.29
CA ALA A 358 3.95 22.42 -4.64
C ALA A 358 4.06 21.00 -5.24
N SER A 359 3.11 20.61 -6.10
CA SER A 359 3.05 19.32 -6.80
C SER A 359 2.94 18.05 -5.92
N ASN A 360 2.76 18.17 -4.58
CA ASN A 360 2.50 17.04 -3.69
C ASN A 360 1.03 16.58 -3.68
N SER A 361 0.06 17.43 -4.05
CA SER A 361 -1.36 17.13 -3.87
C SER A 361 -1.88 15.96 -4.73
N LEU A 362 -1.47 15.88 -6.00
CA LEU A 362 -1.88 14.77 -6.86
C LEU A 362 -1.30 13.44 -6.37
N LEU A 363 -0.02 13.44 -5.94
CA LEU A 363 0.62 12.26 -5.39
C LEU A 363 -0.07 11.81 -4.09
N GLU A 364 -0.31 12.75 -3.16
CA GLU A 364 -1.03 12.50 -1.91
C GLU A 364 -2.39 11.86 -2.18
N SER A 365 -3.20 12.47 -3.05
CA SER A 365 -4.54 11.96 -3.36
C SER A 365 -4.51 10.53 -3.92
N LEU A 366 -3.58 10.23 -4.81
CA LEU A 366 -3.45 8.89 -5.43
C LEU A 366 -2.96 7.84 -4.42
N VAL A 367 -1.93 8.17 -3.62
CA VAL A 367 -1.39 7.26 -2.59
C VAL A 367 -2.48 6.90 -1.57
N PHE A 368 -3.15 7.89 -1.00
CA PHE A 368 -4.10 7.65 0.08
C PHE A 368 -5.43 7.10 -0.42
N ALA A 369 -5.88 7.42 -1.63
CA ALA A 369 -7.03 6.73 -2.26
C ALA A 369 -6.73 5.24 -2.52
N LYS A 370 -5.50 4.90 -2.96
CA LYS A 370 -5.07 3.51 -3.12
C LYS A 370 -5.06 2.76 -1.78
N ARG A 371 -4.57 3.37 -0.72
CA ARG A 371 -4.57 2.80 0.64
C ARG A 371 -5.99 2.56 1.16
N ALA A 372 -6.91 3.51 0.96
CA ALA A 372 -8.33 3.32 1.26
C ALA A 372 -8.90 2.09 0.54
N ALA A 373 -8.66 1.97 -0.76
CA ALA A 373 -9.13 0.83 -1.55
C ALA A 373 -8.54 -0.50 -1.07
N GLN A 374 -7.27 -0.54 -0.73
CA GLN A 374 -6.60 -1.72 -0.17
C GLN A 374 -7.16 -2.12 1.20
N LYS A 375 -7.44 -1.14 2.09
CA LYS A 375 -8.05 -1.42 3.40
C LYS A 375 -9.45 -1.96 3.25
N ILE A 376 -10.29 -1.35 2.40
CA ILE A 376 -11.65 -1.83 2.09
C ILE A 376 -11.61 -3.27 1.54
N GLY A 377 -10.67 -3.58 0.65
CA GLY A 377 -10.47 -4.93 0.13
C GLY A 377 -10.15 -5.93 1.24
N ARG A 378 -9.26 -5.57 2.18
CA ARG A 378 -8.91 -6.38 3.36
C ARG A 378 -10.13 -6.60 4.28
N GLU A 379 -10.84 -5.54 4.65
CA GLU A 379 -12.00 -5.61 5.54
C GLU A 379 -13.15 -6.47 4.97
N LYS A 380 -13.37 -6.44 3.66
CA LYS A 380 -14.36 -7.33 3.01
C LYS A 380 -13.97 -8.79 3.16
N THR A 381 -12.69 -9.10 2.95
CA THR A 381 -12.18 -10.46 3.11
C THR A 381 -12.32 -10.93 4.55
N ASP A 382 -12.01 -10.08 5.54
CA ASP A 382 -12.16 -10.36 6.97
C ASP A 382 -13.63 -10.51 7.39
N THR A 383 -14.55 -9.75 6.80
CA THR A 383 -15.99 -9.83 7.09
C THR A 383 -16.60 -11.11 6.49
N ALA A 384 -16.19 -11.47 5.28
CA ALA A 384 -16.57 -12.75 4.66
C ALA A 384 -16.03 -13.94 5.48
N ALA A 385 -14.78 -13.83 5.99
CA ALA A 385 -14.18 -14.81 6.89
C ALA A 385 -14.92 -14.92 8.24
N LYS A 386 -15.37 -13.80 8.82
CA LYS A 386 -16.17 -13.80 10.08
C LYS A 386 -17.55 -14.40 9.88
N GLN A 387 -18.24 -14.15 8.77
CA GLN A 387 -19.55 -14.75 8.45
C GLN A 387 -19.45 -16.24 8.10
N ALA A 388 -18.34 -16.67 7.51
CA ALA A 388 -18.02 -18.08 7.30
C ALA A 388 -17.57 -18.79 8.60
N GLY A 389 -16.94 -18.04 9.53
CA GLY A 389 -16.35 -18.55 10.77
C GLY A 389 -17.32 -18.87 11.90
N GLU A 390 -18.61 -18.53 11.82
CA GLU A 390 -19.63 -19.01 12.77
C GLU A 390 -20.07 -20.47 12.49
N ASN A 391 -19.67 -21.05 11.34
CA ASN A 391 -20.03 -22.43 10.96
C ASN A 391 -18.85 -23.36 10.66
N GLU A 392 -17.58 -22.92 10.73
CA GLU A 392 -16.44 -23.82 10.53
C GLU A 392 -15.27 -23.54 11.50
N LYS A 393 -15.02 -24.53 12.35
CA LYS A 393 -13.77 -24.66 13.12
C LYS A 393 -12.59 -24.72 12.14
N ARG A 394 -11.63 -23.77 12.30
CA ARG A 394 -10.25 -23.76 11.82
C ARG A 394 -9.96 -24.61 10.56
N SER A 395 -10.16 -24.07 9.36
CA SER A 395 -9.46 -24.52 8.17
C SER A 395 -8.44 -23.43 7.80
N GLY A 396 -7.15 -23.80 7.76
CA GLY A 396 -6.10 -22.89 7.39
C GLY A 396 -6.03 -22.73 5.87
N ASN A 397 -6.55 -21.65 5.33
CA ASN A 397 -6.25 -21.25 3.96
C ASN A 397 -5.18 -20.16 3.99
N VAL A 398 -4.19 -20.22 3.09
CA VAL A 398 -3.24 -19.12 2.90
C VAL A 398 -4.04 -17.90 2.48
N ASN A 399 -3.97 -16.82 3.26
CA ASN A 399 -4.66 -15.59 2.93
C ASN A 399 -4.23 -15.13 1.52
N LYS A 400 -5.19 -14.89 0.62
CA LYS A 400 -4.94 -14.46 -0.78
C LYS A 400 -4.05 -13.22 -0.89
N ILE A 401 -4.05 -12.35 0.13
CA ILE A 401 -3.17 -11.17 0.20
C ILE A 401 -1.73 -11.61 0.47
N THR A 402 -1.52 -12.49 1.44
CA THR A 402 -0.20 -13.06 1.73
C THR A 402 0.33 -13.82 0.52
N MET A 403 -0.52 -14.62 -0.16
CA MET A 403 -0.17 -15.30 -1.40
C MET A 403 0.35 -14.30 -2.43
N LYS A 404 -0.42 -13.27 -2.74
CA LYS A 404 -0.08 -12.28 -3.78
C LYS A 404 1.16 -11.46 -3.42
N LEU A 405 1.31 -11.04 -2.17
CA LEU A 405 2.39 -10.14 -1.75
C LEU A 405 3.70 -10.87 -1.42
N GLN A 406 3.62 -12.07 -0.87
CA GLN A 406 4.78 -12.80 -0.34
C GLN A 406 5.11 -14.08 -1.10
N ALA A 407 4.14 -14.73 -1.76
CA ALA A 407 4.32 -16.01 -2.42
C ALA A 407 4.44 -15.92 -3.94
N ASP A 408 3.65 -15.08 -4.63
CA ASP A 408 3.61 -15.03 -6.11
C ASP A 408 5.00 -14.82 -6.73
N HIS A 409 5.78 -13.89 -6.20
CA HIS A 409 7.13 -13.63 -6.72
C HIS A 409 8.09 -14.81 -6.52
N LEU A 410 7.97 -15.54 -5.39
CA LEU A 410 8.79 -16.72 -5.12
C LEU A 410 8.39 -17.89 -6.01
N ILE A 411 7.09 -18.09 -6.23
CA ILE A 411 6.57 -19.08 -7.17
C ILE A 411 7.04 -18.76 -8.59
N MET A 412 6.98 -17.48 -8.98
CA MET A 412 7.43 -17.05 -10.31
C MET A 412 8.94 -17.27 -10.48
N GLU A 413 9.78 -17.01 -9.47
CA GLU A 413 11.21 -17.29 -9.53
C GLU A 413 11.49 -18.80 -9.62
N ALA A 414 10.73 -19.65 -8.91
CA ALA A 414 10.84 -21.10 -9.05
C ALA A 414 10.42 -21.59 -10.46
N LEU A 415 9.38 -20.99 -11.05
CA LEU A 415 9.00 -21.28 -12.44
C LEU A 415 10.07 -20.85 -13.43
N LYS A 416 10.71 -19.69 -13.24
CA LYS A 416 11.83 -19.22 -14.10
C LYS A 416 13.08 -20.08 -13.92
N GLU A 417 13.35 -20.62 -12.74
CA GLU A 417 14.45 -21.57 -12.50
C GLU A 417 14.25 -22.85 -13.33
N ASP A 418 13.02 -23.39 -13.33
CA ASP A 418 12.67 -24.63 -14.02
C ASP A 418 12.50 -24.42 -15.56
N ILE A 419 11.96 -23.25 -15.95
CA ILE A 419 11.70 -22.89 -17.35
C ILE A 419 12.52 -21.65 -17.72
N SER A 420 13.85 -21.83 -17.91
CA SER A 420 14.76 -20.71 -18.18
C SER A 420 14.63 -20.12 -19.59
N SER A 421 14.24 -20.94 -20.57
CA SER A 421 14.02 -20.52 -21.98
C SER A 421 12.83 -21.22 -22.60
N GLU A 422 12.73 -22.54 -22.45
CA GLU A 422 11.62 -23.34 -22.96
C GLU A 422 11.55 -24.70 -22.25
N ASP A 423 10.36 -25.33 -22.27
CA ASP A 423 10.18 -26.77 -21.97
C ASP A 423 10.34 -27.57 -23.25
N VAL A 424 11.57 -28.05 -23.51
CA VAL A 424 11.92 -28.77 -24.71
C VAL A 424 11.06 -30.03 -24.91
N SER A 425 10.77 -30.75 -23.83
CA SER A 425 9.99 -32.01 -23.89
C SER A 425 8.55 -31.72 -24.30
N THR A 426 7.94 -30.76 -23.64
CA THR A 426 6.55 -30.36 -23.94
C THR A 426 6.45 -29.78 -25.36
N ASN A 427 7.35 -28.88 -25.75
CA ASN A 427 7.36 -28.26 -27.07
C ASN A 427 7.61 -29.27 -28.19
N ALA A 428 8.37 -30.35 -27.94
CA ALA A 428 8.61 -31.41 -28.91
C ALA A 428 7.34 -32.21 -29.24
N VAL A 429 6.46 -32.41 -28.25
CA VAL A 429 5.28 -33.30 -28.43
C VAL A 429 3.96 -32.52 -28.56
N MET A 430 3.89 -31.28 -28.04
CA MET A 430 2.67 -30.45 -28.01
C MET A 430 2.90 -29.15 -28.79
N LYS A 431 2.68 -29.20 -30.12
CA LYS A 431 2.89 -28.03 -31.01
C LYS A 431 1.80 -26.97 -30.91
N GLU A 432 0.60 -27.38 -30.50
CA GLU A 432 -0.59 -26.51 -30.41
C GLU A 432 -1.22 -26.63 -29.02
N ALA A 433 -2.05 -25.64 -28.64
CA ALA A 433 -2.82 -25.68 -27.43
C ALA A 433 -3.86 -26.79 -27.50
N VAL A 434 -3.89 -27.67 -26.51
CA VAL A 434 -4.86 -28.78 -26.43
C VAL A 434 -5.41 -28.80 -25.00
N PRO A 435 -6.74 -28.62 -24.80
CA PRO A 435 -7.36 -28.77 -23.51
C PRO A 435 -7.16 -30.17 -22.95
N GLY A 436 -6.75 -30.27 -21.69
CA GLY A 436 -6.52 -31.53 -21.01
C GLY A 436 -6.94 -31.51 -19.55
N GLU A 437 -6.97 -32.70 -18.96
CA GLU A 437 -7.24 -32.91 -17.54
C GLU A 437 -6.21 -33.90 -16.98
N VAL A 438 -5.77 -33.66 -15.73
CA VAL A 438 -4.83 -34.51 -15.01
C VAL A 438 -5.27 -34.70 -13.57
N ASP A 439 -5.11 -35.91 -13.04
CA ASP A 439 -5.48 -36.30 -11.66
C ASP A 439 -4.36 -36.00 -10.69
N LEU A 440 -4.66 -35.36 -9.53
CA LEU A 440 -3.76 -35.17 -8.39
C LEU A 440 -3.99 -36.31 -7.38
N ILE A 441 -2.97 -37.16 -7.16
CA ILE A 441 -3.06 -38.39 -6.36
C ILE A 441 -2.02 -38.42 -5.25
N CYS A 442 -2.46 -38.67 -4.00
CA CYS A 442 -1.59 -38.94 -2.87
C CYS A 442 -0.99 -40.35 -2.94
N LYS A 443 0.29 -40.51 -2.58
CA LYS A 443 0.97 -41.81 -2.59
C LYS A 443 1.28 -42.35 -1.20
N GLU A 444 1.15 -41.52 -0.17
CA GLU A 444 1.43 -41.85 1.22
C GLU A 444 0.32 -41.29 2.12
N ASP A 445 0.14 -41.85 3.32
CA ASP A 445 -0.75 -41.29 4.34
C ASP A 445 -0.12 -40.04 4.95
N GLY A 446 -0.88 -38.96 5.10
CA GLY A 446 -0.38 -37.72 5.69
C GLY A 446 -1.41 -36.61 5.83
N ILE A 447 -0.94 -35.42 6.19
CA ILE A 447 -1.73 -34.19 6.27
C ILE A 447 -1.40 -33.32 5.07
N ILE A 448 -2.43 -32.98 4.30
CA ILE A 448 -2.24 -32.13 3.12
C ILE A 448 -2.06 -30.67 3.52
N ALA A 449 -1.14 -29.96 2.86
CA ALA A 449 -0.92 -28.52 3.04
C ALA A 449 -0.33 -27.90 1.78
N GLY A 450 -0.86 -26.74 1.36
CA GLY A 450 -0.37 -25.99 0.21
C GLY A 450 -1.17 -26.16 -1.07
N LEU A 451 -2.42 -26.58 -1.00
CA LEU A 451 -3.31 -26.73 -2.16
C LEU A 451 -3.53 -25.40 -2.91
N ASP A 452 -3.64 -24.29 -2.19
CA ASP A 452 -3.72 -22.95 -2.80
C ASP A 452 -2.43 -22.58 -3.53
N VAL A 453 -1.27 -22.95 -2.98
CA VAL A 453 0.04 -22.73 -3.62
C VAL A 453 0.17 -23.57 -4.88
N PHE A 454 -0.23 -24.84 -4.80
CA PHE A 454 -0.28 -25.78 -5.94
C PHE A 454 -1.13 -25.22 -7.09
N SER A 455 -2.34 -24.76 -6.78
CA SER A 455 -3.25 -24.16 -7.77
C SER A 455 -2.64 -22.87 -8.36
N ARG A 456 -2.02 -22.07 -7.52
CA ARG A 456 -1.45 -20.78 -7.91
C ARG A 456 -0.29 -20.89 -8.91
N VAL A 457 0.48 -21.97 -8.86
CA VAL A 457 1.54 -22.23 -9.85
C VAL A 457 0.95 -22.27 -11.27
N PHE A 458 -0.16 -22.98 -11.46
CA PHE A 458 -0.81 -23.07 -12.78
C PHE A 458 -1.49 -21.76 -13.17
N GLU A 459 -2.15 -21.08 -12.23
CA GLU A 459 -2.79 -19.78 -12.48
C GLU A 459 -1.78 -18.70 -12.92
N LEU A 460 -0.53 -18.76 -12.44
CA LEU A 460 0.53 -17.84 -12.83
C LEU A 460 1.07 -18.14 -14.23
N LEU A 461 0.94 -19.37 -14.73
CA LEU A 461 1.29 -19.75 -16.10
C LEU A 461 0.16 -19.44 -17.09
N ASP A 462 -1.10 -19.72 -16.69
CA ASP A 462 -2.31 -19.46 -17.47
C ASP A 462 -3.53 -19.29 -16.55
N GLU A 463 -4.12 -18.09 -16.55
CA GLU A 463 -5.29 -17.75 -15.72
C GLU A 463 -6.55 -18.57 -16.04
N ASN A 464 -6.60 -19.20 -17.19
CA ASN A 464 -7.72 -20.08 -17.60
C ASN A 464 -7.63 -21.48 -17.01
N THR A 465 -6.47 -21.88 -16.46
CA THR A 465 -6.32 -23.18 -15.80
C THR A 465 -7.18 -23.26 -14.54
N LYS A 466 -7.92 -24.35 -14.38
CA LYS A 466 -8.85 -24.59 -13.26
C LYS A 466 -8.42 -25.80 -12.46
N THR A 467 -8.37 -25.61 -11.13
CA THR A 467 -8.11 -26.69 -10.17
C THR A 467 -9.40 -27.03 -9.43
N GLU A 468 -9.82 -28.29 -9.50
CA GLU A 468 -10.97 -28.84 -8.78
C GLU A 468 -10.43 -29.75 -7.67
N LEU A 469 -10.54 -29.29 -6.41
CA LEU A 469 -9.98 -29.97 -5.24
C LEU A 469 -11.08 -30.72 -4.47
N TYR A 470 -10.78 -31.94 -4.01
CA TYR A 470 -11.67 -32.83 -3.25
C TYR A 470 -11.30 -32.96 -1.79
N CYS A 471 -10.23 -32.26 -1.36
CA CYS A 471 -9.80 -32.11 0.01
C CYS A 471 -9.34 -30.66 0.24
N LYS A 472 -9.10 -30.30 1.49
CA LYS A 472 -8.58 -28.97 1.91
C LYS A 472 -7.35 -29.12 2.78
N ASP A 473 -6.59 -28.05 2.92
CA ASP A 473 -5.43 -28.00 3.79
C ASP A 473 -5.81 -28.35 5.24
N GLY A 474 -5.04 -29.23 5.87
CA GLY A 474 -5.29 -29.80 7.19
C GLY A 474 -6.05 -31.13 7.17
N ASP A 475 -6.60 -31.56 6.05
CA ASP A 475 -7.24 -32.88 5.95
C ASP A 475 -6.20 -34.02 5.99
N GLU A 476 -6.58 -35.12 6.63
CA GLU A 476 -5.81 -36.38 6.58
C GLU A 476 -6.12 -37.09 5.25
N VAL A 477 -5.09 -37.37 4.46
CA VAL A 477 -5.18 -38.04 3.16
C VAL A 477 -4.55 -39.43 3.24
N LYS A 478 -4.99 -40.33 2.37
CA LYS A 478 -4.55 -41.75 2.33
C LYS A 478 -3.84 -42.06 1.03
N SER A 479 -2.95 -43.04 1.09
CA SER A 479 -2.28 -43.57 -0.11
C SER A 479 -3.29 -44.03 -1.15
N GLY A 480 -3.12 -43.57 -2.40
CA GLY A 480 -4.02 -43.84 -3.53
C GLY A 480 -5.23 -42.89 -3.61
N GLN A 481 -5.41 -41.95 -2.69
CA GLN A 481 -6.54 -41.01 -2.70
C GLN A 481 -6.40 -40.02 -3.85
N LEU A 482 -7.51 -39.87 -4.63
CA LEU A 482 -7.68 -38.78 -5.59
C LEU A 482 -8.01 -37.50 -4.81
N MET A 483 -7.11 -36.52 -4.84
CA MET A 483 -7.23 -35.26 -4.09
C MET A 483 -7.83 -34.13 -4.92
N GLY A 484 -7.78 -34.23 -6.23
CA GLY A 484 -8.32 -33.23 -7.14
C GLY A 484 -7.95 -33.47 -8.59
N LYS A 485 -8.32 -32.53 -9.45
CA LYS A 485 -8.03 -32.51 -10.87
C LYS A 485 -7.60 -31.12 -11.30
N VAL A 486 -6.71 -31.04 -12.28
CA VAL A 486 -6.30 -29.78 -12.92
C VAL A 486 -6.70 -29.84 -14.39
N LYS A 487 -7.38 -28.79 -14.89
CA LYS A 487 -7.89 -28.65 -16.25
C LYS A 487 -7.31 -27.40 -16.89
N GLY A 488 -6.72 -27.51 -18.07
CA GLY A 488 -6.11 -26.41 -18.81
C GLY A 488 -5.42 -26.87 -20.08
N ASP A 489 -4.62 -25.98 -20.67
CA ASP A 489 -3.74 -26.37 -21.78
C ASP A 489 -2.72 -27.42 -21.31
N ILE A 490 -2.66 -28.57 -22.01
CA ILE A 490 -1.72 -29.65 -21.66
C ILE A 490 -0.27 -29.15 -21.52
N ARG A 491 0.13 -28.13 -22.28
CA ARG A 491 1.47 -27.54 -22.18
C ARG A 491 1.69 -26.89 -20.81
N VAL A 492 0.70 -26.17 -20.34
CA VAL A 492 0.71 -25.52 -19.01
C VAL A 492 0.73 -26.58 -17.90
N LEU A 493 -0.08 -27.63 -18.06
CA LEU A 493 -0.14 -28.73 -17.08
C LEU A 493 1.19 -29.46 -16.95
N LEU A 494 1.87 -29.73 -18.07
CA LEU A 494 3.17 -30.40 -18.11
C LEU A 494 4.28 -29.50 -17.55
N SER A 495 4.35 -28.25 -17.99
CA SER A 495 5.43 -27.33 -17.60
C SER A 495 5.32 -26.87 -16.14
N GLY A 496 4.11 -26.79 -15.58
CA GLY A 496 3.87 -26.40 -14.17
C GLY A 496 3.96 -27.53 -13.17
N GLU A 497 3.86 -28.80 -13.61
CA GLU A 497 3.73 -29.99 -12.75
C GLU A 497 4.82 -30.06 -11.67
N ARG A 498 6.09 -29.92 -12.04
CA ARG A 498 7.21 -30.15 -11.12
C ARG A 498 7.25 -29.10 -10.03
N VAL A 499 7.14 -27.84 -10.37
CA VAL A 499 7.15 -26.74 -9.42
C VAL A 499 5.95 -26.82 -8.47
N ALA A 500 4.75 -27.11 -9.00
CA ALA A 500 3.54 -27.27 -8.20
C ALA A 500 3.66 -28.44 -7.20
N LEU A 501 4.15 -29.60 -7.65
CA LEU A 501 4.36 -30.74 -6.78
C LEU A 501 5.47 -30.51 -5.75
N ASN A 502 6.55 -29.82 -6.08
CA ASN A 502 7.63 -29.54 -5.14
C ASN A 502 7.12 -28.72 -3.94
N TYR A 503 6.31 -27.69 -4.17
CA TYR A 503 5.66 -26.94 -3.08
C TYR A 503 4.70 -27.82 -2.28
N LEU A 504 3.77 -28.51 -2.95
CA LEU A 504 2.73 -29.30 -2.29
C LEU A 504 3.32 -30.43 -1.45
N GLN A 505 4.28 -31.19 -1.99
CA GLN A 505 4.98 -32.29 -1.31
C GLN A 505 5.75 -31.79 -0.10
N ARG A 506 6.49 -30.68 -0.23
CA ARG A 506 7.27 -30.09 0.87
C ARG A 506 6.36 -29.62 1.99
N MET A 507 5.33 -28.85 1.66
CA MET A 507 4.40 -28.30 2.65
C MET A 507 3.60 -29.39 3.35
N SER A 508 3.12 -30.37 2.62
CA SER A 508 2.38 -31.50 3.18
C SER A 508 3.28 -32.40 4.06
N GLY A 509 4.53 -32.55 3.70
CA GLY A 509 5.51 -33.26 4.52
C GLY A 509 5.76 -32.58 5.86
N ILE A 510 5.92 -31.25 5.87
CA ILE A 510 6.04 -30.44 7.08
C ILE A 510 4.77 -30.54 7.94
N ALA A 511 3.60 -30.41 7.34
CA ALA A 511 2.34 -30.54 8.07
C ALA A 511 2.16 -31.94 8.68
N THR A 512 2.49 -32.99 7.95
CA THR A 512 2.45 -34.39 8.42
C THR A 512 3.38 -34.61 9.59
N TYR A 513 4.65 -34.16 9.49
CA TYR A 513 5.62 -34.29 10.56
C TYR A 513 5.19 -33.48 11.79
N THR A 514 4.79 -32.23 11.59
CA THR A 514 4.29 -31.36 12.67
C THR A 514 3.10 -31.98 13.37
N HIS A 515 2.11 -32.52 12.62
CA HIS A 515 0.95 -33.19 13.20
C HIS A 515 1.37 -34.38 14.09
N SER A 516 2.31 -35.19 13.62
CA SER A 516 2.80 -36.33 14.38
C SER A 516 3.53 -35.94 15.68
N VAL A 517 4.15 -34.76 15.74
CA VAL A 517 4.81 -34.22 16.93
C VAL A 517 3.81 -33.53 17.86
N ALA A 518 2.93 -32.71 17.31
CA ALA A 518 1.88 -32.01 18.07
C ALA A 518 0.95 -32.98 18.82
N LYS A 519 0.66 -34.12 18.21
CA LYS A 519 -0.14 -35.19 18.81
C LYS A 519 0.48 -35.75 20.11
N LEU A 520 1.80 -35.71 20.27
CA LEU A 520 2.49 -36.10 21.50
C LEU A 520 2.32 -35.11 22.67
N LEU A 521 1.86 -33.89 22.37
CA LEU A 521 1.57 -32.83 23.34
C LEU A 521 0.06 -32.71 23.64
N GLU A 522 -0.80 -33.53 23.05
CA GLU A 522 -2.23 -33.51 23.31
C GLU A 522 -2.52 -33.72 24.81
N GLY A 523 -3.44 -32.94 25.36
CA GLY A 523 -3.82 -32.95 26.78
C GLY A 523 -2.87 -32.15 27.69
N THR A 524 -1.78 -31.58 27.18
CA THR A 524 -0.91 -30.63 27.92
C THR A 524 -1.28 -29.17 27.58
N LYS A 525 -0.80 -28.20 28.39
CA LYS A 525 -0.91 -26.76 28.06
C LYS A 525 0.14 -26.31 27.03
N THR A 526 1.16 -27.13 26.79
CA THR A 526 2.35 -26.77 26.03
C THR A 526 2.04 -26.64 24.53
N LYS A 527 2.47 -25.54 23.91
CA LYS A 527 2.35 -25.30 22.48
C LYS A 527 3.64 -25.63 21.76
N LEU A 528 3.54 -26.37 20.64
CA LEU A 528 4.65 -26.67 19.75
C LEU A 528 4.91 -25.50 18.80
N LEU A 529 6.13 -24.95 18.83
CA LEU A 529 6.55 -23.83 17.97
C LEU A 529 7.53 -24.29 16.89
N ASP A 530 7.47 -23.62 15.74
CA ASP A 530 8.55 -23.66 14.75
C ASP A 530 9.72 -22.75 15.17
N THR A 531 10.66 -22.56 14.26
CA THR A 531 11.80 -21.64 14.43
C THR A 531 12.04 -20.85 13.13
N ARG A 532 13.11 -20.02 13.11
CA ARG A 532 13.61 -19.41 11.87
C ARG A 532 14.54 -20.30 11.05
N LYS A 533 14.74 -21.55 11.44
CA LYS A 533 15.55 -22.54 10.70
C LYS A 533 14.74 -23.10 9.52
N THR A 534 14.33 -22.21 8.62
CA THR A 534 13.59 -22.52 7.39
C THR A 534 14.51 -22.54 6.19
N THR A 535 14.12 -23.23 5.11
CA THR A 535 14.78 -23.12 3.82
C THR A 535 14.74 -21.66 3.32
N PRO A 536 15.86 -21.10 2.83
CA PRO A 536 15.86 -19.74 2.27
C PRO A 536 14.73 -19.57 1.24
N ASN A 537 14.06 -18.43 1.29
CA ASN A 537 12.89 -18.07 0.48
C ASN A 537 11.62 -18.94 0.66
N MET A 538 11.69 -20.06 1.41
CA MET A 538 10.54 -20.94 1.65
C MET A 538 9.76 -20.62 2.94
N ARG A 539 10.17 -19.63 3.72
CA ARG A 539 9.62 -19.39 5.07
C ARG A 539 8.12 -19.19 5.12
N VAL A 540 7.55 -18.46 4.18
CA VAL A 540 6.11 -18.22 4.10
C VAL A 540 5.33 -19.53 3.93
N PHE A 541 5.84 -20.45 3.14
CA PHE A 541 5.25 -21.76 2.88
C PHE A 541 5.46 -22.72 4.05
N GLU A 542 6.68 -22.80 4.58
CA GLU A 542 7.03 -23.74 5.65
C GLU A 542 6.34 -23.40 6.97
N LYS A 543 6.26 -22.09 7.33
CA LYS A 543 5.54 -21.66 8.53
C LYS A 543 4.03 -21.87 8.43
N TYR A 544 3.47 -21.66 7.26
CA TYR A 544 2.08 -22.01 6.99
C TYR A 544 1.82 -23.51 7.18
N ALA A 545 2.69 -24.36 6.63
CA ALA A 545 2.58 -25.81 6.75
C ALA A 545 2.66 -26.29 8.20
N VAL A 546 3.49 -25.65 9.04
CA VAL A 546 3.54 -25.95 10.49
C VAL A 546 2.20 -25.68 11.16
N THR A 547 1.56 -24.55 10.87
CA THR A 547 0.26 -24.25 11.46
C THR A 547 -0.84 -25.17 10.95
N THR A 548 -0.79 -25.57 9.68
CA THR A 548 -1.70 -26.57 9.09
C THR A 548 -1.55 -27.92 9.78
N GLY A 549 -0.34 -28.32 10.17
CA GLY A 549 -0.08 -29.53 10.93
C GLY A 549 -0.45 -29.45 12.42
N GLY A 550 -0.96 -28.32 12.93
CA GLY A 550 -1.37 -28.15 14.33
C GLY A 550 -0.30 -27.55 15.25
N GLY A 551 0.82 -27.11 14.71
CA GLY A 551 1.83 -26.33 15.41
C GLY A 551 1.47 -24.84 15.46
N TYR A 552 2.37 -24.05 16.04
CA TYR A 552 2.29 -22.60 16.13
C TYR A 552 3.58 -21.98 15.59
N ASN A 553 3.50 -20.71 15.15
CA ASN A 553 4.67 -20.00 14.67
C ASN A 553 5.37 -19.24 15.81
N HIS A 554 6.68 -19.42 15.92
CA HIS A 554 7.58 -18.48 16.57
C HIS A 554 7.76 -17.25 15.67
N ARG A 555 8.46 -16.19 16.14
CA ARG A 555 8.68 -14.97 15.34
C ARG A 555 9.03 -15.27 13.88
N TYR A 556 8.39 -14.55 12.97
CA TYR A 556 8.56 -14.77 11.53
C TYR A 556 9.93 -14.30 11.05
N ASN A 557 10.38 -13.12 11.52
CA ASN A 557 11.65 -12.52 11.14
C ASN A 557 12.29 -11.75 12.32
N LEU A 558 13.35 -11.01 12.06
CA LEU A 558 14.06 -10.23 13.09
C LEU A 558 13.27 -9.01 13.59
N SER A 559 12.25 -8.57 12.83
CA SER A 559 11.45 -7.42 13.17
C SER A 559 10.21 -7.73 14.01
N ASP A 560 9.81 -9.00 14.18
CA ASP A 560 8.58 -9.36 14.91
C ASP A 560 8.71 -9.23 16.43
N GLY A 561 9.81 -9.70 16.99
CA GLY A 561 10.04 -9.70 18.42
C GLY A 561 11.51 -9.76 18.78
N VAL A 562 11.82 -9.35 20.01
CA VAL A 562 13.19 -9.44 20.53
C VAL A 562 13.46 -10.88 20.99
N LEU A 563 14.56 -11.46 20.53
CA LEU A 563 15.13 -12.70 21.05
C LEU A 563 16.61 -12.48 21.25
N LEU A 564 17.01 -12.42 22.52
CA LEU A 564 18.38 -12.23 22.97
C LEU A 564 19.03 -13.62 23.09
N LYS A 565 20.10 -13.86 22.33
CA LYS A 565 20.86 -15.10 22.33
C LYS A 565 22.23 -14.89 22.93
N ASP A 566 22.98 -15.98 23.11
CA ASP A 566 24.33 -16.02 23.62
C ASP A 566 25.23 -14.86 23.15
N ASN A 567 25.29 -14.66 21.83
CA ASN A 567 26.08 -13.57 21.22
C ASN A 567 25.55 -12.16 21.57
N HIS A 568 24.24 -11.99 21.72
CA HIS A 568 23.66 -10.71 22.16
C HIS A 568 23.99 -10.44 23.62
N ILE A 569 23.89 -11.48 24.47
CA ILE A 569 24.20 -11.43 25.91
C ILE A 569 25.67 -11.09 26.10
N GLY A 570 26.56 -11.78 25.37
CA GLY A 570 28.00 -11.51 25.39
C GLY A 570 28.34 -10.08 24.95
N ALA A 571 27.75 -9.61 23.86
CA ALA A 571 27.96 -8.26 23.35
C ALA A 571 27.44 -7.16 24.30
N ALA A 572 26.34 -7.42 25.03
CA ALA A 572 25.75 -6.49 25.99
C ALA A 572 26.49 -6.47 27.34
N GLY A 573 27.33 -7.50 27.64
CA GLY A 573 28.05 -7.63 28.91
C GLY A 573 27.29 -8.35 30.00
N GLY A 574 26.22 -9.11 29.69
CA GLY A 574 25.44 -9.94 30.61
C GLY A 574 23.95 -9.95 30.35
N VAL A 575 23.25 -10.88 30.98
CA VAL A 575 21.80 -11.11 30.83
C VAL A 575 20.99 -9.87 31.22
N ALA A 576 21.22 -9.33 32.44
CA ALA A 576 20.48 -8.20 32.94
C ALA A 576 20.66 -6.94 32.06
N GLN A 577 21.90 -6.70 31.58
CA GLN A 577 22.21 -5.59 30.73
C GLN A 577 21.56 -5.72 29.35
N ALA A 578 21.55 -6.93 28.77
CA ALA A 578 20.92 -7.21 27.48
C ALA A 578 19.40 -6.96 27.54
N VAL A 579 18.72 -7.47 28.56
CA VAL A 579 17.28 -7.25 28.77
C VAL A 579 16.97 -5.75 28.97
N LYS A 580 17.78 -5.03 29.76
CA LYS A 580 17.63 -3.59 29.97
C LYS A 580 17.73 -2.82 28.66
N MET A 581 18.78 -3.05 27.88
CA MET A 581 18.97 -2.39 26.58
C MET A 581 17.83 -2.71 25.61
N ALA A 582 17.35 -3.95 25.61
CA ALA A 582 16.20 -4.34 24.79
C ALA A 582 14.91 -3.59 25.21
N LYS A 583 14.65 -3.43 26.50
CA LYS A 583 13.50 -2.66 27.01
C LYS A 583 13.55 -1.18 26.65
N GLU A 584 14.75 -0.60 26.65
CA GLU A 584 14.95 0.81 26.28
C GLU A 584 14.76 1.04 24.77
N TYR A 585 15.07 0.05 23.94
CA TYR A 585 15.03 0.15 22.47
C TYR A 585 13.71 -0.34 21.85
N ALA A 586 13.18 -1.46 22.33
CA ALA A 586 12.02 -2.10 21.70
C ALA A 586 10.70 -1.37 22.00
N PRO A 587 9.76 -1.27 21.01
CA PRO A 587 8.42 -0.79 21.28
C PRO A 587 7.73 -1.61 22.39
N PHE A 588 6.98 -0.96 23.26
CA PHE A 588 6.32 -1.58 24.44
C PHE A 588 5.42 -2.78 24.13
N VAL A 589 4.91 -2.89 22.91
CA VAL A 589 4.05 -4.00 22.44
C VAL A 589 4.82 -5.29 22.14
N ARG A 590 6.15 -5.25 22.07
CA ARG A 590 6.97 -6.42 21.75
C ARG A 590 7.48 -7.10 23.01
N LYS A 591 7.24 -8.41 23.09
CA LYS A 591 7.83 -9.25 24.13
C LYS A 591 9.34 -9.36 23.93
N ILE A 592 10.05 -9.43 25.08
CA ILE A 592 11.49 -9.67 25.14
C ILE A 592 11.69 -11.11 25.59
N GLU A 593 12.22 -11.90 24.69
CA GLU A 593 12.63 -13.28 24.91
C GLU A 593 14.14 -13.36 25.07
N ILE A 594 14.60 -14.19 26.00
CA ILE A 594 16.03 -14.44 26.24
C ILE A 594 16.35 -15.92 26.36
N GLU A 595 17.39 -16.35 25.64
CA GLU A 595 17.93 -17.69 25.65
C GLU A 595 18.94 -17.81 26.79
N VAL A 596 18.77 -18.82 27.69
CA VAL A 596 19.59 -19.04 28.86
C VAL A 596 20.01 -20.50 28.95
N GLU A 597 21.27 -20.74 29.37
CA GLU A 597 21.87 -22.08 29.43
C GLU A 597 22.21 -22.51 30.88
N THR A 598 22.08 -21.62 31.87
CA THR A 598 22.40 -21.90 33.27
C THR A 598 21.35 -21.36 34.24
N LEU A 599 21.23 -21.96 35.42
CA LEU A 599 20.31 -21.53 36.46
C LEU A 599 20.58 -20.08 36.96
N ASP A 600 21.84 -19.64 36.92
CA ASP A 600 22.18 -18.28 37.30
C ASP A 600 21.71 -17.27 36.25
N MET A 601 21.84 -17.59 34.96
CA MET A 601 21.23 -16.77 33.88
C MET A 601 19.72 -16.73 33.99
N VAL A 602 19.07 -17.84 34.42
CA VAL A 602 17.60 -17.83 34.67
C VAL A 602 17.25 -16.82 35.76
N LYS A 603 17.97 -16.80 36.89
CA LYS A 603 17.74 -15.84 37.98
C LYS A 603 17.88 -14.39 37.48
N GLU A 604 18.97 -14.09 36.77
CA GLU A 604 19.22 -12.76 36.20
C GLU A 604 18.13 -12.36 35.22
N ALA A 605 17.67 -13.25 34.33
CA ALA A 605 16.61 -12.99 33.35
C ALA A 605 15.27 -12.67 34.03
N VAL A 606 14.94 -13.42 35.10
CA VAL A 606 13.73 -13.17 35.91
C VAL A 606 13.81 -11.82 36.62
N GLU A 607 14.93 -11.50 37.27
CA GLU A 607 15.14 -10.23 37.98
C GLU A 607 15.13 -9.04 37.02
N ALA A 608 15.69 -9.19 35.81
CA ALA A 608 15.65 -8.19 34.76
C ALA A 608 14.25 -8.04 34.12
N GLY A 609 13.33 -8.99 34.39
CA GLY A 609 11.95 -8.98 33.92
C GLY A 609 11.83 -9.26 32.44
N ALA A 610 12.46 -10.30 31.93
CA ALA A 610 12.21 -10.83 30.59
C ALA A 610 10.77 -11.37 30.51
N ASP A 611 10.12 -11.24 29.35
CA ASP A 611 8.74 -11.70 29.14
C ASP A 611 8.67 -13.21 28.87
N ILE A 612 9.70 -13.74 28.17
CA ILE A 612 9.84 -15.17 27.85
C ILE A 612 11.27 -15.59 28.16
N ILE A 613 11.43 -16.72 28.85
CA ILE A 613 12.72 -17.30 29.13
C ILE A 613 12.82 -18.66 28.44
N MET A 614 13.71 -18.71 27.44
CA MET A 614 13.99 -19.92 26.68
C MET A 614 15.14 -20.70 27.34
N LEU A 615 14.81 -21.91 27.78
CA LEU A 615 15.74 -22.86 28.37
C LEU A 615 16.42 -23.66 27.24
N ASP A 616 17.66 -23.33 26.90
CA ASP A 616 18.36 -23.95 25.78
C ASP A 616 19.41 -24.99 26.26
N ASN A 617 19.36 -26.16 25.65
CA ASN A 617 20.29 -27.27 25.90
C ASN A 617 20.46 -27.68 27.37
N MET A 618 19.50 -27.44 28.25
CA MET A 618 19.50 -27.87 29.67
C MET A 618 19.02 -29.32 29.83
N THR A 619 19.47 -29.98 30.90
CA THR A 619 18.90 -31.27 31.29
C THR A 619 17.47 -31.13 31.81
N THR A 620 16.72 -32.23 31.86
CA THR A 620 15.35 -32.23 32.40
C THR A 620 15.27 -31.73 33.82
N GLU A 621 16.25 -32.11 34.65
CA GLU A 621 16.41 -31.72 36.06
C GLU A 621 16.69 -30.22 36.20
N GLU A 622 17.58 -29.66 35.37
CA GLU A 622 17.86 -28.23 35.33
C GLU A 622 16.66 -27.43 34.85
N MET A 623 15.93 -27.90 33.81
CA MET A 623 14.70 -27.26 33.36
C MET A 623 13.63 -27.24 34.45
N GLN A 624 13.46 -28.32 35.22
CA GLN A 624 12.53 -28.35 36.34
C GLN A 624 12.86 -27.31 37.41
N GLU A 625 14.17 -27.16 37.73
CA GLU A 625 14.62 -26.16 38.69
C GLU A 625 14.48 -24.74 38.12
N ALA A 626 14.79 -24.52 36.83
CA ALA A 626 14.57 -23.25 36.14
C ALA A 626 13.11 -22.82 36.21
N ILE A 627 12.19 -23.75 35.94
CA ILE A 627 10.72 -23.47 36.03
C ILE A 627 10.32 -23.08 37.45
N ARG A 628 10.89 -23.72 38.49
CA ARG A 628 10.64 -23.31 39.89
C ARG A 628 11.21 -21.94 40.22
N ILE A 629 12.39 -21.59 39.69
CA ILE A 629 12.99 -20.26 39.85
C ILE A 629 12.13 -19.20 39.11
N ILE A 630 11.62 -19.48 37.91
CA ILE A 630 10.78 -18.55 37.14
C ILE A 630 9.45 -18.31 37.85
N ASP A 631 8.84 -19.33 38.46
CA ASP A 631 7.61 -19.23 39.29
C ASP A 631 6.51 -18.37 38.66
N GLY A 632 6.23 -18.57 37.38
CA GLY A 632 5.17 -17.83 36.63
C GLY A 632 5.47 -16.36 36.38
N ARG A 633 6.67 -15.83 36.68
CA ARG A 633 7.05 -14.43 36.43
C ARG A 633 7.38 -14.13 34.98
N ALA A 634 7.62 -15.16 34.18
CA ALA A 634 7.82 -15.12 32.73
C ALA A 634 7.21 -16.37 32.10
N GLU A 635 6.86 -16.29 30.81
CA GLU A 635 6.52 -17.47 30.02
C GLU A 635 7.78 -18.34 29.80
N THR A 636 7.59 -19.64 29.70
CA THR A 636 8.71 -20.61 29.62
C THR A 636 8.75 -21.29 28.26
N GLU A 637 9.91 -21.33 27.62
CA GLU A 637 10.16 -22.08 26.42
C GLU A 637 11.28 -23.09 26.61
N CYS A 638 11.11 -24.31 26.09
CA CYS A 638 12.21 -25.28 25.97
C CYS A 638 12.66 -25.35 24.51
N SER A 639 13.97 -25.27 24.30
CA SER A 639 14.64 -25.38 23.02
C SER A 639 15.85 -26.33 23.08
N GLY A 640 16.51 -26.57 21.96
CA GLY A 640 17.69 -27.39 21.84
C GLY A 640 17.41 -28.82 21.38
N ASN A 641 17.68 -29.10 20.09
CA ASN A 641 17.62 -30.43 19.45
C ASN A 641 16.33 -31.23 19.71
N VAL A 642 15.17 -30.54 19.79
CA VAL A 642 13.88 -31.19 20.00
C VAL A 642 13.42 -31.86 18.72
N THR A 643 13.14 -33.17 18.78
CA THR A 643 12.62 -34.02 17.70
C THR A 643 11.43 -34.83 18.19
N LYS A 644 10.75 -35.54 17.28
CA LYS A 644 9.65 -36.45 17.61
C LYS A 644 10.07 -37.52 18.61
N GLU A 645 11.31 -38.02 18.51
CA GLU A 645 11.82 -39.13 19.31
C GLU A 645 12.12 -38.71 20.77
N ASN A 646 12.43 -37.43 20.99
CA ASN A 646 12.86 -36.96 22.30
C ASN A 646 11.93 -36.01 23.02
N ILE A 647 10.88 -35.51 22.35
CA ILE A 647 9.95 -34.53 22.93
C ILE A 647 9.18 -35.07 24.12
N ALA A 648 8.96 -36.40 24.20
CA ALA A 648 8.24 -37.02 25.30
C ALA A 648 8.85 -36.72 26.70
N ARG A 649 10.17 -36.50 26.80
CA ARG A 649 10.85 -36.11 28.05
C ARG A 649 10.42 -34.72 28.55
N LEU A 650 9.93 -33.86 27.66
CA LEU A 650 9.58 -32.47 27.97
C LEU A 650 8.10 -32.30 28.30
N THR A 651 7.24 -33.28 27.97
CA THR A 651 5.77 -33.17 28.14
C THR A 651 5.35 -33.02 29.61
N GLY A 652 6.12 -33.59 30.56
CA GLY A 652 5.87 -33.51 32.01
C GLY A 652 6.34 -32.22 32.69
N LEU A 653 7.10 -31.36 31.98
CA LEU A 653 7.68 -30.15 32.58
C LEU A 653 6.69 -29.05 32.85
N GLY A 654 5.58 -29.00 32.07
CA GLY A 654 4.56 -27.97 32.19
C GLY A 654 5.02 -26.61 31.69
N VAL A 655 5.93 -26.54 30.70
CA VAL A 655 6.35 -25.31 30.03
C VAL A 655 5.22 -24.79 29.11
N ASP A 656 5.28 -23.51 28.78
CA ASP A 656 4.29 -22.90 27.91
C ASP A 656 4.54 -23.22 26.45
N TYR A 657 5.85 -23.31 26.07
CA TYR A 657 6.25 -23.52 24.68
C TYR A 657 7.39 -24.57 24.58
N ILE A 658 7.39 -25.29 23.48
CA ILE A 658 8.51 -26.12 23.03
C ILE A 658 8.77 -25.76 21.56
N SER A 659 9.98 -25.26 21.24
CA SER A 659 10.37 -24.98 19.87
C SER A 659 11.23 -26.08 19.26
N SER A 660 10.95 -26.39 17.97
CA SER A 660 11.69 -27.39 17.23
C SER A 660 11.98 -26.92 15.79
N GLY A 661 13.27 -26.82 15.47
CA GLY A 661 13.71 -26.58 14.10
C GLY A 661 13.47 -27.77 13.18
N ALA A 662 13.39 -28.97 13.72
CA ALA A 662 13.18 -30.19 12.94
C ALA A 662 11.84 -30.19 12.18
N LEU A 663 10.84 -29.43 12.66
CA LEU A 663 9.55 -29.27 11.97
C LEU A 663 9.72 -28.79 10.54
N THR A 664 10.72 -27.95 10.27
CA THR A 664 10.98 -27.38 8.96
C THR A 664 12.23 -27.98 8.29
N HIS A 665 13.41 -27.95 8.93
CA HIS A 665 14.64 -28.33 8.24
C HIS A 665 14.84 -29.85 8.07
N SER A 666 14.14 -30.71 8.83
CA SER A 666 14.34 -32.17 8.81
C SER A 666 13.10 -32.98 8.46
N SER A 667 11.96 -32.34 8.23
CA SER A 667 10.75 -33.09 7.82
C SER A 667 10.89 -33.65 6.41
N PRO A 668 10.49 -34.93 6.19
CA PRO A 668 10.43 -35.51 4.85
C PRO A 668 9.35 -34.83 4.00
N ILE A 669 9.37 -35.01 2.70
CA ILE A 669 8.26 -34.67 1.83
C ILE A 669 7.15 -35.72 1.94
N LEU A 670 5.91 -35.36 1.59
CA LEU A 670 4.81 -36.31 1.36
C LEU A 670 4.78 -36.67 -0.13
N ASP A 671 4.78 -37.95 -0.47
CA ASP A 671 4.77 -38.35 -1.90
C ASP A 671 3.39 -38.11 -2.53
N ILE A 672 3.36 -37.23 -3.54
CA ILE A 672 2.18 -36.83 -4.29
C ILE A 672 2.56 -36.81 -5.78
N SER A 673 1.64 -37.17 -6.66
CA SER A 673 1.89 -37.16 -8.11
C SER A 673 0.68 -36.71 -8.92
N MET A 674 0.94 -36.13 -10.07
CA MET A 674 -0.03 -35.90 -11.12
C MET A 674 0.01 -37.10 -12.09
N LYS A 675 -1.16 -37.68 -12.42
CA LYS A 675 -1.28 -38.88 -13.22
C LYS A 675 -2.49 -38.78 -14.17
N ASN A 676 -2.55 -39.71 -15.13
CA ASN A 676 -3.69 -39.87 -16.04
C ASN A 676 -3.97 -38.60 -16.89
N LEU A 677 -2.95 -37.86 -17.28
CA LEU A 677 -3.10 -36.71 -18.17
C LEU A 677 -3.71 -37.20 -19.51
N HIS A 678 -4.80 -36.57 -19.93
CA HIS A 678 -5.45 -36.87 -21.20
C HIS A 678 -6.15 -35.65 -21.79
N PRO A 679 -6.25 -35.55 -23.12
CA PRO A 679 -7.01 -34.49 -23.79
C PRO A 679 -8.51 -34.61 -23.45
N VAL A 680 -9.15 -33.45 -23.21
CA VAL A 680 -10.63 -33.36 -23.06
C VAL A 680 -11.21 -32.69 -24.31
N LYS A 681 -12.32 -33.18 -24.80
CA LYS A 681 -13.06 -32.51 -25.89
C LYS A 681 -13.79 -31.32 -25.27
N GLU A 682 -13.62 -30.15 -25.87
CA GLU A 682 -14.50 -29.02 -25.56
C GLU A 682 -15.94 -29.43 -25.93
N ASP A 683 -16.83 -29.39 -24.94
CA ASP A 683 -18.26 -29.35 -25.22
C ASP A 683 -18.56 -28.00 -25.87
N VAL A 684 -18.66 -27.98 -27.19
CA VAL A 684 -19.12 -26.82 -27.95
C VAL A 684 -20.54 -26.52 -27.46
N ARG A 685 -20.66 -25.50 -26.60
CA ARG A 685 -21.94 -24.89 -26.26
C ARG A 685 -21.92 -23.42 -26.66
#